data_919661c0ee438ffecb79a26370f4acdc
#
_entry.id   919661c0ee438ffecb79a26370f4acdc
#
_cell.length_a   1.000
_cell.length_b   1.000
_cell.length_c   1.000
_cell.angle_alpha   90.00
_cell.angle_beta   90.00
_cell.angle_gamma   90.00
#
_symmetry.space_group_name_H-M   'P 1'
#
loop_
_entity.id
_entity.type
_entity.pdbx_description
1 polymer ?
#
loop_
_entity_poly.entity_id
_entity_poly.type
_entity_poly.pdbx_seq_one_letter_code
_entity_poly.pdbx_strand_id
1 'polypeptide(L)'
;LEALQEAEQLSQTSENLMIYAPQIATTQAALTQINADAKTLNWQAWRQQLTDAQLGPAKRTKKLEPDEQINKDRLKADLDDVKKKIQTLLDTYFVFDEATTANIQRQAGQLVQKLVSVTLTFRAAFQAEKERRHLLDFSDLEQLCLTILSAEDSPARAFYQQKFSEVLVDEYQDTNPLQETIIQKVTSDHPRNLFMVGDVKQSIYAFRLADPSLFKNKYNEFGVTEAERDSERIILAENFRSRRNIDDFTNLIFKQLMDENLGELDYDENAALQYGARYYPDQHPTAPTELLLYETKPEEAVANPQLDKSEGQVVAVAKRIQAMMTNGEQIWDKKLEKMRPIEYRDIVLLAPTRGNNLFILDYFKRFGLPVVIKDAQNYFQTTEVQIMLALLQVIDNPNQDIPLVSVLRSPIVGLNENELALIRINDKTDDYYQAVFNFIDQYNEQKVGHLGQQVMQKLTHFMALLTSFRTIARQQPIVDLIWTIYQETGFLDYVGGMPAGRQRQANLHALYERATAYEENGFKGLFQFIQFIERLQKQDKDLAQPTSLENQDAISVMTIHGSKGLEFPVVFLIDTSRRFNQQDLQRSYVLDNHGGLGVVYLDSQKRLKVPTLPELAITAQKRKKLRAEEMRKLYVALTRAEQRLIIVGHCDNQAQLMKQWQKGQNSTQQILDDGVRNDAASLLDWIGLSLIRHPQAKDWTTDYEPLLALSGDQTEFKLIMTNETLLGEIPGSLHNDQDWGQQQQKALQTIDLNSGIATAIAEQLTFKYPANVATQTTAYQSVSEVKRLFEDPDNTGLGQLDLAAEQPRQANRYVTDSLAQPQFLQTVQQPTAAEVGTATHLVLQEIDLTQPVTLASLQALVDRLVLQNSLSANVAAKINLNHLLTFFESDLGQQLLAHPEAVKREVPFSLLLPAETIFEGIRPTDDDHVLIHGIMDGYLLTDDGCYLFDYKTDFIDPSDQEAAIERVKTRYAGQINLYSAALNQIAQKPVTHKYLYLLSIGELVEIN
;
A
#
# COMPACT_ATOMS: atom_id res chain seq x y z
N LEU A 1 -14.16 -30.54 -28.88
CA LEU A 1 -13.74 -31.80 -29.48
C LEU A 1 -13.54 -32.86 -28.39
N GLU A 2 -12.84 -32.56 -27.28
CA GLU A 2 -12.61 -33.46 -26.14
C GLU A 2 -13.88 -34.14 -25.65
N ALA A 3 -14.93 -33.36 -25.33
CA ALA A 3 -16.22 -33.90 -24.89
C ALA A 3 -16.91 -34.82 -25.94
N LEU A 4 -16.65 -34.59 -27.22
CA LEU A 4 -17.12 -35.51 -28.27
C LEU A 4 -16.33 -36.80 -28.32
N GLN A 5 -15.01 -36.79 -28.05
CA GLN A 5 -14.20 -37.99 -27.95
C GLN A 5 -14.62 -38.84 -26.78
N GLU A 6 -14.92 -38.22 -25.62
CA GLU A 6 -15.46 -38.88 -24.45
C GLU A 6 -16.85 -39.51 -24.73
N ALA A 7 -17.74 -38.71 -25.34
CA ALA A 7 -19.04 -39.18 -25.76
C ALA A 7 -18.95 -40.34 -26.78
N GLU A 8 -17.94 -40.37 -27.66
CA GLU A 8 -17.66 -41.47 -28.58
C GLU A 8 -17.28 -42.73 -27.85
N GLN A 9 -16.35 -42.66 -26.90
CA GLN A 9 -15.94 -43.78 -26.06
C GLN A 9 -17.13 -44.35 -25.30
N LEU A 10 -17.93 -43.52 -24.64
CA LEU A 10 -19.12 -43.92 -23.90
C LEU A 10 -20.15 -44.58 -24.85
N SER A 11 -20.28 -44.07 -26.08
CA SER A 11 -21.19 -44.69 -27.06
C SER A 11 -20.80 -46.12 -27.48
N GLN A 12 -19.51 -46.46 -27.38
CA GLN A 12 -18.98 -47.81 -27.71
C GLN A 12 -19.10 -48.81 -26.55
N THR A 13 -19.44 -48.36 -25.33
CA THR A 13 -19.55 -49.27 -24.14
C THR A 13 -20.73 -50.23 -24.19
N SER A 14 -21.74 -49.95 -25.02
CA SER A 14 -22.94 -50.78 -25.16
C SER A 14 -23.55 -50.68 -26.57
N GLU A 15 -24.06 -51.81 -27.08
CA GLU A 15 -24.77 -51.84 -28.36
C GLU A 15 -26.01 -50.90 -28.37
N ASN A 16 -26.64 -50.68 -27.21
CA ASN A 16 -27.77 -49.76 -27.06
C ASN A 16 -27.37 -48.28 -27.18
N LEU A 17 -26.13 -47.95 -26.82
CA LEU A 17 -25.59 -46.60 -26.88
C LEU A 17 -24.93 -46.28 -28.22
N MET A 18 -24.57 -47.29 -29.02
CA MET A 18 -24.00 -47.06 -30.38
C MET A 18 -24.93 -46.25 -31.31
N ILE A 19 -26.22 -46.13 -30.98
CA ILE A 19 -27.17 -45.30 -31.72
C ILE A 19 -26.75 -43.82 -31.75
N TYR A 20 -25.92 -43.35 -30.84
CA TYR A 20 -25.37 -42.00 -30.80
C TYR A 20 -24.11 -41.81 -31.67
N ALA A 21 -23.36 -42.90 -31.94
CA ALA A 21 -22.08 -42.85 -32.65
C ALA A 21 -22.10 -42.09 -34.00
N PRO A 22 -23.11 -42.29 -34.88
CA PRO A 22 -23.13 -41.56 -36.15
C PRO A 22 -23.27 -40.04 -35.98
N GLN A 23 -24.04 -39.59 -35.02
CA GLN A 23 -24.23 -38.17 -34.73
C GLN A 23 -22.98 -37.55 -34.14
N ILE A 24 -22.32 -38.28 -33.22
CA ILE A 24 -21.06 -37.88 -32.63
C ILE A 24 -19.99 -37.72 -33.71
N ALA A 25 -19.78 -38.74 -34.54
CA ALA A 25 -18.80 -38.72 -35.63
C ALA A 25 -19.04 -37.58 -36.62
N THR A 26 -20.29 -37.30 -36.97
CA THR A 26 -20.60 -36.20 -37.90
C THR A 26 -20.23 -34.85 -37.31
N THR A 27 -20.63 -34.60 -36.05
CA THR A 27 -20.30 -33.33 -35.39
C THR A 27 -18.80 -33.20 -35.13
N GLN A 28 -18.13 -34.26 -34.71
CA GLN A 28 -16.69 -34.28 -34.51
C GLN A 28 -15.89 -33.99 -35.80
N ALA A 29 -16.30 -34.62 -36.92
CA ALA A 29 -15.69 -34.35 -38.23
C ALA A 29 -15.89 -32.88 -38.65
N ALA A 30 -17.10 -32.35 -38.46
CA ALA A 30 -17.40 -30.96 -38.79
C ALA A 30 -16.57 -29.98 -37.95
N LEU A 31 -16.48 -30.18 -36.63
CA LEU A 31 -15.68 -29.32 -35.75
C LEU A 31 -14.17 -29.46 -35.98
N THR A 32 -13.68 -30.66 -36.35
CA THR A 32 -12.29 -30.87 -36.75
C THR A 32 -11.97 -30.11 -38.00
N GLN A 33 -12.87 -30.15 -39.03
CA GLN A 33 -12.71 -29.41 -40.25
C GLN A 33 -12.73 -27.88 -40.00
N ILE A 34 -13.67 -27.39 -39.19
CA ILE A 34 -13.73 -25.99 -38.76
C ILE A 34 -12.38 -25.57 -38.11
N ASN A 35 -11.84 -26.36 -37.24
CA ASN A 35 -10.57 -26.05 -36.56
C ASN A 35 -9.40 -26.01 -37.55
N ALA A 36 -9.35 -26.95 -38.51
CA ALA A 36 -8.30 -26.99 -39.55
C ALA A 36 -8.36 -25.74 -40.47
N ASP A 37 -9.57 -25.34 -40.85
CA ASP A 37 -9.82 -24.27 -41.80
C ASP A 37 -10.00 -22.90 -41.11
N ALA A 38 -9.89 -22.82 -39.82
CA ALA A 38 -10.23 -21.64 -39.00
C ALA A 38 -9.64 -20.33 -39.53
N LYS A 39 -8.43 -20.34 -40.06
CA LYS A 39 -7.76 -19.15 -40.60
C LYS A 39 -8.21 -18.72 -41.99
N THR A 40 -8.86 -19.57 -42.71
CA THR A 40 -9.23 -19.38 -44.16
C THR A 40 -10.73 -19.17 -44.37
N LEU A 41 -11.56 -19.55 -43.40
CA LEU A 41 -13.01 -19.42 -43.46
C LEU A 41 -13.44 -17.95 -43.45
N ASN A 42 -14.35 -17.59 -44.36
CA ASN A 42 -15.04 -16.31 -44.29
C ASN A 42 -16.23 -16.37 -43.30
N TRP A 43 -16.84 -15.23 -43.01
CA TRP A 43 -17.92 -15.10 -42.03
C TRP A 43 -19.13 -16.02 -42.26
N GLN A 44 -19.57 -16.10 -43.51
CA GLN A 44 -20.73 -16.94 -43.86
C GLN A 44 -20.41 -18.43 -43.78
N ALA A 45 -19.20 -18.82 -44.22
CA ALA A 45 -18.74 -20.20 -44.11
C ALA A 45 -18.60 -20.66 -42.63
N TRP A 46 -18.06 -19.81 -41.75
CA TRP A 46 -18.01 -20.08 -40.33
C TRP A 46 -19.42 -20.30 -39.75
N ARG A 47 -20.33 -19.38 -39.98
CA ARG A 47 -21.72 -19.47 -39.52
C ARG A 47 -22.43 -20.73 -40.02
N GLN A 48 -22.28 -21.03 -41.29
CA GLN A 48 -22.91 -22.20 -41.93
C GLN A 48 -22.33 -23.50 -41.33
N GLN A 49 -21.04 -23.63 -41.27
CA GLN A 49 -20.41 -24.85 -40.74
C GLN A 49 -20.73 -25.08 -39.26
N LEU A 50 -20.75 -24.03 -38.44
CA LEU A 50 -21.18 -24.15 -37.02
C LEU A 50 -22.67 -24.52 -36.89
N THR A 51 -23.52 -24.02 -37.81
CA THR A 51 -24.93 -24.39 -37.83
C THR A 51 -25.11 -25.85 -38.23
N ASP A 52 -24.32 -26.31 -39.20
CA ASP A 52 -24.35 -27.71 -39.71
C ASP A 52 -23.75 -28.67 -38.67
N ALA A 53 -22.82 -28.22 -37.84
CA ALA A 53 -22.23 -28.99 -36.75
C ALA A 53 -23.16 -29.17 -35.53
N GLN A 54 -24.33 -28.54 -35.49
CA GLN A 54 -25.28 -28.68 -34.38
C GLN A 54 -25.74 -30.14 -34.22
N LEU A 55 -25.72 -30.61 -32.98
CA LEU A 55 -26.24 -31.93 -32.63
C LEU A 55 -27.77 -32.00 -32.83
N GLY A 56 -28.22 -33.06 -33.46
CA GLY A 56 -29.63 -33.34 -33.63
C GLY A 56 -30.34 -33.67 -32.30
N PRO A 57 -31.65 -33.95 -32.35
CA PRO A 57 -32.41 -34.29 -31.18
C PRO A 57 -31.93 -35.62 -30.54
N ALA A 58 -32.08 -35.73 -29.22
CA ALA A 58 -31.73 -36.91 -28.47
C ALA A 58 -32.38 -38.19 -29.02
N LYS A 59 -31.57 -39.24 -29.17
CA LYS A 59 -32.06 -40.55 -29.66
C LYS A 59 -32.79 -41.31 -28.59
N ARG A 60 -33.83 -42.07 -28.99
CA ARG A 60 -34.57 -42.94 -28.05
C ARG A 60 -33.87 -44.29 -27.96
N THR A 61 -33.41 -44.70 -26.78
CA THR A 61 -32.82 -46.02 -26.52
C THR A 61 -33.92 -47.01 -26.06
N LYS A 62 -33.64 -48.30 -26.19
CA LYS A 62 -34.45 -49.37 -25.53
C LYS A 62 -34.24 -49.25 -23.99
N LYS A 63 -34.95 -50.10 -23.25
CA LYS A 63 -34.77 -50.20 -21.79
C LYS A 63 -33.33 -50.62 -21.50
N LEU A 64 -32.64 -49.85 -20.67
CA LEU A 64 -31.24 -50.03 -20.34
C LEU A 64 -31.08 -50.70 -18.97
N GLU A 65 -29.98 -51.43 -18.78
CA GLU A 65 -29.53 -51.87 -17.47
C GLU A 65 -28.97 -50.67 -16.67
N PRO A 66 -28.87 -50.79 -15.33
CA PRO A 66 -28.44 -49.66 -14.48
C PRO A 66 -27.11 -49.01 -14.92
N ASP A 67 -26.08 -49.81 -15.26
CA ASP A 67 -24.78 -49.32 -15.68
C ASP A 67 -24.84 -48.63 -17.03
N GLU A 68 -25.62 -49.15 -17.97
CA GLU A 68 -25.89 -48.55 -19.26
C GLU A 68 -26.63 -47.21 -19.11
N GLN A 69 -27.51 -47.09 -18.11
CA GLN A 69 -28.20 -45.86 -17.85
C GLN A 69 -27.24 -44.77 -17.34
N ILE A 70 -26.31 -45.13 -16.47
CA ILE A 70 -25.26 -44.19 -15.98
C ILE A 70 -24.44 -43.66 -17.16
N ASN A 71 -23.94 -44.58 -18.04
CA ASN A 71 -23.16 -44.20 -19.22
C ASN A 71 -23.97 -43.35 -20.18
N LYS A 72 -25.27 -43.61 -20.36
CA LYS A 72 -26.17 -42.79 -21.17
C LYS A 72 -26.33 -41.37 -20.60
N ASP A 73 -26.49 -41.26 -19.29
CA ASP A 73 -26.69 -39.98 -18.64
C ASP A 73 -25.39 -39.10 -18.74
N ARG A 74 -24.21 -39.71 -18.61
CA ARG A 74 -22.91 -39.08 -18.88
C ARG A 74 -22.82 -38.62 -20.34
N LEU A 75 -22.99 -39.54 -21.30
CA LEU A 75 -22.96 -39.25 -22.73
C LEU A 75 -23.93 -38.13 -23.11
N LYS A 76 -25.13 -38.15 -22.54
CA LYS A 76 -26.10 -37.06 -22.78
C LYS A 76 -25.64 -35.73 -22.24
N ALA A 77 -25.02 -35.71 -21.06
CA ALA A 77 -24.47 -34.51 -20.46
C ALA A 77 -23.37 -33.89 -21.35
N ASP A 78 -22.47 -34.69 -21.88
CA ASP A 78 -21.41 -34.27 -22.81
C ASP A 78 -21.98 -33.70 -24.12
N LEU A 79 -22.95 -34.39 -24.71
CA LEU A 79 -23.62 -33.90 -25.92
C LEU A 79 -24.42 -32.60 -25.69
N ASP A 80 -25.08 -32.46 -24.55
CA ASP A 80 -25.80 -31.23 -24.18
C ASP A 80 -24.80 -30.07 -23.94
N ASP A 81 -23.62 -30.32 -23.36
CA ASP A 81 -22.55 -29.32 -23.20
C ASP A 81 -22.00 -28.88 -24.54
N VAL A 82 -21.66 -29.82 -25.45
CA VAL A 82 -21.22 -29.52 -26.83
C VAL A 82 -22.28 -28.68 -27.57
N LYS A 83 -23.56 -29.07 -27.49
CA LYS A 83 -24.64 -28.33 -28.08
C LYS A 83 -24.74 -26.89 -27.55
N LYS A 84 -24.65 -26.76 -26.26
CA LYS A 84 -24.65 -25.44 -25.59
C LYS A 84 -23.46 -24.58 -26.00
N LYS A 85 -22.25 -25.15 -26.11
CA LYS A 85 -21.04 -24.44 -26.55
C LYS A 85 -21.18 -23.96 -28.00
N ILE A 86 -21.63 -24.82 -28.94
CA ILE A 86 -21.88 -24.45 -30.33
C ILE A 86 -22.91 -23.31 -30.38
N GLN A 87 -24.05 -23.44 -29.69
CA GLN A 87 -25.08 -22.43 -29.65
C GLN A 87 -24.53 -21.11 -29.07
N THR A 88 -23.74 -21.17 -28.02
CA THR A 88 -23.08 -19.98 -27.41
C THR A 88 -22.16 -19.27 -28.43
N LEU A 89 -21.41 -20.01 -29.26
CA LEU A 89 -20.59 -19.42 -30.31
C LEU A 89 -21.46 -18.69 -31.34
N LEU A 90 -22.55 -19.34 -31.80
CA LEU A 90 -23.48 -18.73 -32.75
C LEU A 90 -24.16 -17.48 -32.19
N ASP A 91 -24.60 -17.53 -30.94
CA ASP A 91 -25.30 -16.43 -30.25
C ASP A 91 -24.36 -15.29 -29.84
N THR A 92 -23.05 -15.58 -29.74
CA THR A 92 -22.06 -14.56 -29.34
C THR A 92 -21.45 -13.86 -30.56
N TYR A 93 -20.98 -14.64 -31.54
CA TYR A 93 -20.20 -14.11 -32.64
C TYR A 93 -21.02 -13.92 -33.93
N PHE A 94 -22.07 -14.70 -34.15
CA PHE A 94 -22.81 -14.78 -35.39
C PHE A 94 -24.28 -14.39 -35.26
N VAL A 95 -24.64 -13.52 -34.30
CA VAL A 95 -26.02 -13.02 -34.07
C VAL A 95 -26.55 -12.31 -35.28
N PHE A 96 -25.72 -11.49 -35.94
CA PHE A 96 -26.10 -10.70 -37.12
C PHE A 96 -25.46 -11.26 -38.39
N ASP A 97 -26.00 -10.88 -39.51
CA ASP A 97 -25.36 -11.12 -40.80
C ASP A 97 -24.10 -10.25 -40.97
N GLU A 98 -23.30 -10.57 -41.97
CA GLU A 98 -22.03 -9.92 -42.23
C GLU A 98 -22.18 -8.40 -42.49
N ALA A 99 -23.19 -8.01 -43.26
CA ALA A 99 -23.43 -6.62 -43.63
C ALA A 99 -23.82 -5.77 -42.39
N THR A 100 -24.71 -6.29 -41.55
CA THR A 100 -25.10 -5.67 -40.28
C THR A 100 -23.93 -5.55 -39.34
N THR A 101 -23.15 -6.61 -39.19
CA THR A 101 -21.93 -6.63 -38.34
C THR A 101 -20.92 -5.59 -38.82
N ALA A 102 -20.65 -5.52 -40.13
CA ALA A 102 -19.73 -4.53 -40.70
C ALA A 102 -20.23 -3.08 -40.52
N ASN A 103 -21.55 -2.85 -40.58
CA ASN A 103 -22.12 -1.53 -40.28
C ASN A 103 -21.98 -1.13 -38.83
N ILE A 104 -22.24 -2.05 -37.88
CA ILE A 104 -22.03 -1.84 -36.43
C ILE A 104 -20.58 -1.50 -36.17
N GLN A 105 -19.62 -2.25 -36.72
CA GLN A 105 -18.20 -1.98 -36.56
C GLN A 105 -17.78 -0.62 -37.10
N ARG A 106 -18.33 -0.20 -38.25
CA ARG A 106 -18.01 1.13 -38.80
C ARG A 106 -18.50 2.24 -37.88
N GLN A 107 -19.72 2.14 -37.36
CA GLN A 107 -20.29 3.12 -36.43
C GLN A 107 -19.53 3.13 -35.10
N ALA A 108 -19.17 1.95 -34.54
CA ALA A 108 -18.34 1.83 -33.37
C ALA A 108 -16.94 2.43 -33.58
N GLY A 109 -16.33 2.21 -34.76
CA GLY A 109 -15.07 2.80 -35.16
C GLY A 109 -15.06 4.32 -35.13
N GLN A 110 -16.15 4.96 -35.56
CA GLN A 110 -16.32 6.43 -35.49
C GLN A 110 -16.35 6.92 -34.03
N LEU A 111 -17.03 6.19 -33.12
CA LEU A 111 -17.06 6.51 -31.70
C LEU A 111 -15.67 6.34 -31.07
N VAL A 112 -14.95 5.27 -31.43
CA VAL A 112 -13.57 5.02 -30.98
C VAL A 112 -12.65 6.16 -31.40
N GLN A 113 -12.70 6.59 -32.66
CA GLN A 113 -11.89 7.72 -33.16
C GLN A 113 -12.16 9.00 -32.38
N LYS A 114 -13.43 9.28 -32.08
CA LYS A 114 -13.81 10.45 -31.28
C LYS A 114 -13.30 10.35 -29.83
N LEU A 115 -13.43 9.16 -29.22
CA LEU A 115 -12.89 8.89 -27.86
C LEU A 115 -11.38 9.08 -27.83
N VAL A 116 -10.65 8.54 -28.80
CA VAL A 116 -9.19 8.69 -28.92
C VAL A 116 -8.83 10.17 -29.05
N SER A 117 -9.53 10.93 -29.91
CA SER A 117 -9.28 12.37 -30.07
C SER A 117 -9.46 13.14 -28.76
N VAL A 118 -10.54 12.88 -28.02
CA VAL A 118 -10.80 13.51 -26.71
C VAL A 118 -9.71 13.13 -25.71
N THR A 119 -9.30 11.85 -25.67
CA THR A 119 -8.25 11.36 -24.77
C THR A 119 -6.90 12.03 -25.06
N LEU A 120 -6.55 12.20 -26.35
CA LEU A 120 -5.31 12.88 -26.74
C LEU A 120 -5.34 14.37 -26.37
N THR A 121 -6.48 15.03 -26.57
CA THR A 121 -6.67 16.43 -26.16
C THR A 121 -6.55 16.59 -24.65
N PHE A 122 -7.19 15.68 -23.88
CA PHE A 122 -7.06 15.67 -22.43
C PHE A 122 -5.62 15.45 -21.99
N ARG A 123 -4.91 14.46 -22.60
CA ARG A 123 -3.51 14.19 -22.29
C ARG A 123 -2.63 15.41 -22.51
N ALA A 124 -2.82 16.12 -23.63
CA ALA A 124 -2.06 17.33 -23.93
C ALA A 124 -2.35 18.46 -22.91
N ALA A 125 -3.62 18.67 -22.55
CA ALA A 125 -4.00 19.67 -21.55
C ALA A 125 -3.49 19.31 -20.14
N PHE A 126 -3.53 18.03 -19.77
CA PHE A 126 -3.02 17.53 -18.48
C PHE A 126 -1.49 17.70 -18.39
N GLN A 127 -0.76 17.41 -19.49
CA GLN A 127 0.67 17.61 -19.55
C GLN A 127 1.04 19.10 -19.43
N ALA A 128 0.35 19.97 -20.17
CA ALA A 128 0.56 21.42 -20.08
C ALA A 128 0.29 21.96 -18.67
N GLU A 129 -0.72 21.42 -17.98
CA GLU A 129 -1.00 21.83 -16.60
C GLU A 129 0.07 21.35 -15.61
N LYS A 130 0.62 20.14 -15.79
CA LYS A 130 1.76 19.65 -15.00
C LYS A 130 2.99 20.54 -15.20
N GLU A 131 3.31 20.86 -16.45
CA GLU A 131 4.42 21.76 -16.80
C GLU A 131 4.25 23.15 -16.17
N ARG A 132 3.02 23.70 -16.23
CA ARG A 132 2.71 25.01 -15.61
C ARG A 132 2.91 25.00 -14.10
N ARG A 133 2.66 23.85 -13.45
CA ARG A 133 2.83 23.66 -12.00
C ARG A 133 4.22 23.16 -11.60
N HIS A 134 5.11 22.90 -12.55
CA HIS A 134 6.41 22.26 -12.33
C HIS A 134 6.29 20.92 -11.57
N LEU A 135 5.28 20.11 -11.92
CA LEU A 135 5.01 18.82 -11.31
C LEU A 135 5.28 17.69 -12.29
N LEU A 136 5.82 16.57 -11.78
CA LEU A 136 5.99 15.32 -12.51
C LEU A 136 5.30 14.21 -11.74
N ASP A 137 4.62 13.31 -12.43
CA ASP A 137 4.18 12.04 -11.86
C ASP A 137 5.22 10.93 -12.14
N PHE A 138 5.04 9.76 -11.50
CA PHE A 138 5.98 8.65 -11.67
C PHE A 138 6.12 8.19 -13.12
N SER A 139 5.03 8.25 -13.90
CA SER A 139 5.04 7.90 -15.32
C SER A 139 5.86 8.89 -16.14
N ASP A 140 5.85 10.18 -15.79
CA ASP A 140 6.69 11.18 -16.44
C ASP A 140 8.17 10.87 -16.25
N LEU A 141 8.58 10.45 -15.04
CA LEU A 141 9.99 10.12 -14.75
C LEU A 141 10.48 8.99 -15.64
N GLU A 142 9.68 7.92 -15.78
CA GLU A 142 10.01 6.80 -16.67
C GLU A 142 10.05 7.23 -18.14
N GLN A 143 9.07 8.03 -18.61
CA GLN A 143 9.00 8.53 -19.99
C GLN A 143 10.14 9.48 -20.34
N LEU A 144 10.49 10.40 -19.44
CA LEU A 144 11.60 11.32 -19.62
C LEU A 144 12.94 10.58 -19.63
N CYS A 145 13.12 9.62 -18.73
CA CYS A 145 14.29 8.74 -18.73
C CYS A 145 14.44 8.02 -20.07
N LEU A 146 13.35 7.41 -20.57
CA LEU A 146 13.37 6.75 -21.87
C LEU A 146 13.68 7.72 -23.01
N THR A 147 13.11 8.93 -22.99
CA THR A 147 13.37 9.97 -24.00
C THR A 147 14.85 10.35 -24.04
N ILE A 148 15.45 10.60 -22.87
CA ILE A 148 16.88 10.94 -22.75
C ILE A 148 17.75 9.80 -23.26
N LEU A 149 17.48 8.57 -22.85
CA LEU A 149 18.29 7.40 -23.24
C LEU A 149 18.10 7.00 -24.70
N SER A 150 16.96 7.32 -25.33
CA SER A 150 16.64 6.95 -26.72
C SER A 150 17.06 7.99 -27.75
N ALA A 151 17.51 9.17 -27.35
CA ALA A 151 18.04 10.17 -28.26
C ALA A 151 19.20 9.61 -29.11
N GLU A 152 19.33 10.01 -30.38
CA GLU A 152 20.27 9.44 -31.34
C GLU A 152 21.71 9.51 -30.82
N ASP A 153 22.12 10.68 -30.28
CA ASP A 153 23.45 10.92 -29.70
C ASP A 153 23.39 11.14 -28.19
N SER A 154 22.68 10.25 -27.47
CA SER A 154 22.49 10.41 -26.02
C SER A 154 23.81 10.26 -25.25
N PRO A 155 24.35 11.35 -24.65
CA PRO A 155 25.53 11.24 -23.79
C PRO A 155 25.26 10.42 -22.53
N ALA A 156 24.03 10.46 -22.02
CA ALA A 156 23.63 9.69 -20.85
C ALA A 156 23.66 8.19 -21.13
N ARG A 157 23.13 7.75 -22.29
CA ARG A 157 23.22 6.33 -22.70
C ARG A 157 24.69 5.88 -22.80
N ALA A 158 25.50 6.61 -23.52
CA ALA A 158 26.92 6.29 -23.69
C ALA A 158 27.66 6.25 -22.34
N PHE A 159 27.38 7.20 -21.46
CA PHE A 159 27.94 7.23 -20.12
C PHE A 159 27.59 5.98 -19.30
N TYR A 160 26.30 5.58 -19.24
CA TYR A 160 25.89 4.43 -18.45
C TYR A 160 26.37 3.10 -19.05
N GLN A 161 26.39 2.97 -20.39
CA GLN A 161 26.93 1.78 -21.04
C GLN A 161 28.44 1.60 -20.78
N GLN A 162 29.18 2.68 -20.60
CA GLN A 162 30.61 2.60 -20.24
C GLN A 162 30.81 2.44 -18.73
N LYS A 163 29.96 3.03 -17.92
CA LYS A 163 30.06 3.02 -16.46
C LYS A 163 29.73 1.64 -15.85
N PHE A 164 28.73 0.95 -16.38
CA PHE A 164 28.27 -0.29 -15.81
C PHE A 164 29.02 -1.49 -16.39
N SER A 165 29.83 -2.15 -15.57
CA SER A 165 30.44 -3.43 -15.90
C SER A 165 29.38 -4.54 -15.98
N GLU A 166 28.39 -4.52 -15.10
CA GLU A 166 27.28 -5.46 -15.03
C GLU A 166 25.99 -4.72 -14.67
N VAL A 167 24.87 -5.18 -15.23
CA VAL A 167 23.52 -4.74 -14.91
C VAL A 167 22.75 -5.96 -14.41
N LEU A 168 22.41 -5.96 -13.11
CA LEU A 168 21.78 -7.07 -12.44
C LEU A 168 20.32 -6.71 -12.14
N VAL A 169 19.39 -7.53 -12.62
CA VAL A 169 17.94 -7.29 -12.46
C VAL A 169 17.32 -8.50 -11.78
N ASP A 170 16.76 -8.27 -10.61
CA ASP A 170 15.97 -9.25 -9.86
C ASP A 170 14.49 -9.14 -10.20
N GLU A 171 13.72 -10.22 -9.93
CA GLU A 171 12.28 -10.29 -10.20
C GLU A 171 11.90 -9.86 -11.62
N TYR A 172 12.70 -10.28 -12.61
CA TYR A 172 12.58 -9.78 -13.98
C TYR A 172 11.21 -10.04 -14.63
N GLN A 173 10.48 -11.08 -14.19
CA GLN A 173 9.13 -11.39 -14.66
C GLN A 173 8.08 -10.31 -14.33
N ASP A 174 8.41 -9.35 -13.45
CA ASP A 174 7.52 -8.24 -13.09
C ASP A 174 7.83 -6.95 -13.86
N THR A 175 8.79 -6.99 -14.78
CA THR A 175 9.18 -5.86 -15.62
C THR A 175 8.09 -5.54 -16.64
N ASN A 176 7.82 -4.26 -16.86
CA ASN A 176 6.95 -3.80 -17.94
C ASN A 176 7.77 -3.44 -19.19
N PRO A 177 7.14 -3.29 -20.39
CA PRO A 177 7.85 -3.00 -21.63
C PRO A 177 8.67 -1.69 -21.61
N LEU A 178 8.24 -0.69 -20.85
CA LEU A 178 8.95 0.57 -20.74
C LEU A 178 10.24 0.40 -19.91
N GLN A 179 10.15 -0.27 -18.77
CA GLN A 179 11.29 -0.61 -17.91
C GLN A 179 12.29 -1.49 -18.65
N GLU A 180 11.81 -2.52 -19.38
CA GLU A 180 12.64 -3.36 -20.26
C GLU A 180 13.42 -2.52 -21.25
N THR A 181 12.77 -1.55 -21.90
CA THR A 181 13.44 -0.68 -22.87
C THR A 181 14.51 0.19 -22.21
N ILE A 182 14.24 0.73 -21.01
CA ILE A 182 15.23 1.50 -20.24
C ILE A 182 16.45 0.63 -19.92
N ILE A 183 16.22 -0.60 -19.41
CA ILE A 183 17.28 -1.56 -19.09
C ILE A 183 18.14 -1.83 -20.33
N GLN A 184 17.54 -2.12 -21.48
CA GLN A 184 18.24 -2.35 -22.73
C GLN A 184 19.07 -1.13 -23.19
N LYS A 185 18.64 0.10 -22.88
CA LYS A 185 19.40 1.31 -23.27
C LYS A 185 20.63 1.54 -22.41
N VAL A 186 20.64 1.07 -21.16
CA VAL A 186 21.81 1.23 -20.26
C VAL A 186 22.75 0.02 -20.28
N THR A 187 22.35 -1.09 -20.87
CA THR A 187 23.19 -2.28 -21.06
C THR A 187 24.05 -2.19 -22.32
N SER A 188 25.15 -2.94 -22.35
CA SER A 188 26.03 -3.09 -23.50
C SER A 188 25.77 -4.41 -24.21
N ASP A 189 25.86 -4.40 -25.55
CA ASP A 189 25.81 -5.63 -26.36
C ASP A 189 27.18 -6.27 -26.57
N HIS A 190 28.27 -5.49 -26.42
CA HIS A 190 29.63 -5.94 -26.63
C HIS A 190 30.60 -5.30 -25.63
N PRO A 191 31.04 -6.02 -24.55
CA PRO A 191 30.52 -7.33 -24.12
C PRO A 191 29.09 -7.21 -23.54
N ARG A 192 28.31 -8.26 -23.62
CA ARG A 192 26.98 -8.30 -22.98
C ARG A 192 27.15 -8.31 -21.47
N ASN A 193 26.40 -7.46 -20.79
CA ASN A 193 26.55 -7.22 -19.35
C ASN A 193 25.23 -7.29 -18.56
N LEU A 194 24.17 -7.85 -19.15
CA LEU A 194 22.87 -8.00 -18.48
C LEU A 194 22.74 -9.38 -17.83
N PHE A 195 22.49 -9.41 -16.53
CA PHE A 195 22.14 -10.59 -15.74
C PHE A 195 20.74 -10.43 -15.17
N MET A 196 19.89 -11.43 -15.37
CA MET A 196 18.49 -11.40 -14.98
C MET A 196 18.15 -12.61 -14.12
N VAL A 197 17.42 -12.40 -13.03
CA VAL A 197 16.86 -13.46 -12.19
C VAL A 197 15.35 -13.29 -12.12
N GLY A 198 14.62 -14.40 -12.19
CA GLY A 198 13.18 -14.35 -12.09
C GLY A 198 12.52 -15.73 -12.22
N ASP A 199 11.22 -15.74 -11.99
CA ASP A 199 10.37 -16.92 -12.10
C ASP A 199 9.03 -16.53 -12.71
N VAL A 200 8.76 -16.92 -13.96
CA VAL A 200 7.49 -16.62 -14.67
C VAL A 200 6.27 -17.05 -13.87
N LYS A 201 6.37 -18.16 -13.12
CA LYS A 201 5.29 -18.67 -12.25
C LYS A 201 4.91 -17.69 -11.10
N GLN A 202 5.77 -16.71 -10.82
CA GLN A 202 5.55 -15.70 -9.79
C GLN A 202 5.18 -14.32 -10.33
N SER A 203 4.92 -14.17 -11.65
CA SER A 203 4.46 -12.92 -12.24
C SER A 203 2.98 -12.67 -11.91
N ILE A 204 2.72 -11.79 -10.94
CA ILE A 204 1.38 -11.46 -10.43
C ILE A 204 1.07 -9.95 -10.42
N TYR A 205 1.87 -9.15 -11.13
CA TYR A 205 1.73 -7.69 -11.20
C TYR A 205 1.22 -7.17 -12.55
N ALA A 206 0.36 -7.94 -13.24
CA ALA A 206 -0.23 -7.52 -14.52
C ALA A 206 -1.02 -6.19 -14.38
N PHE A 207 -1.60 -5.89 -13.22
CA PHE A 207 -2.25 -4.61 -12.93
C PHE A 207 -1.27 -3.41 -12.89
N ARG A 208 0.04 -3.65 -12.77
CA ARG A 208 1.14 -2.67 -12.94
C ARG A 208 1.77 -2.74 -14.34
N LEU A 209 1.09 -3.35 -15.29
CA LEU A 209 1.54 -3.56 -16.66
C LEU A 209 2.77 -4.47 -16.79
N ALA A 210 3.09 -5.29 -15.78
CA ALA A 210 4.09 -6.32 -15.89
C ALA A 210 3.74 -7.30 -17.02
N ASP A 211 4.72 -7.63 -17.84
CA ASP A 211 4.54 -8.51 -19.01
C ASP A 211 5.47 -9.73 -18.91
N PRO A 212 4.95 -10.87 -18.43
CA PRO A 212 5.75 -12.09 -18.30
C PRO A 212 6.31 -12.62 -19.63
N SER A 213 5.74 -12.21 -20.76
CA SER A 213 6.22 -12.61 -22.09
C SER A 213 7.64 -12.12 -22.36
N LEU A 214 8.06 -10.99 -21.78
CA LEU A 214 9.41 -10.45 -21.91
C LEU A 214 10.45 -11.44 -21.37
N PHE A 215 10.22 -11.97 -20.19
CA PHE A 215 11.11 -12.95 -19.58
C PHE A 215 11.00 -14.32 -20.26
N LYS A 216 9.79 -14.77 -20.61
CA LYS A 216 9.54 -16.00 -21.34
C LYS A 216 10.24 -16.04 -22.69
N ASN A 217 10.24 -14.95 -23.44
CA ASN A 217 10.94 -14.85 -24.71
C ASN A 217 12.46 -15.09 -24.53
N LYS A 218 13.06 -14.43 -23.51
CA LYS A 218 14.46 -14.65 -23.16
C LYS A 218 14.73 -16.09 -22.70
N TYR A 219 13.82 -16.65 -21.88
CA TYR A 219 13.90 -18.05 -21.46
C TYR A 219 13.94 -19.03 -22.64
N ASN A 220 13.16 -18.78 -23.68
CA ASN A 220 13.11 -19.62 -24.86
C ASN A 220 14.27 -19.37 -25.83
N GLU A 221 14.78 -18.13 -25.86
CA GLU A 221 15.88 -17.73 -26.77
C GLU A 221 17.26 -18.13 -26.27
N PHE A 222 17.50 -18.05 -24.95
CA PHE A 222 18.80 -18.30 -24.34
C PHE A 222 19.11 -19.80 -24.27
N GLY A 223 20.34 -20.18 -24.66
CA GLY A 223 20.79 -21.56 -24.66
C GLY A 223 21.15 -22.11 -23.28
N VAL A 224 21.16 -23.43 -23.14
CA VAL A 224 21.52 -24.17 -21.91
C VAL A 224 23.01 -24.54 -21.87
N THR A 225 23.75 -24.35 -22.96
CA THR A 225 25.16 -24.71 -23.07
C THR A 225 26.00 -23.54 -23.58
N GLU A 226 27.18 -23.34 -22.96
CA GLU A 226 28.14 -22.26 -23.26
C GLU A 226 28.64 -22.25 -24.72
N ALA A 227 28.54 -23.35 -25.48
CA ALA A 227 29.31 -23.55 -26.69
C ALA A 227 28.75 -22.83 -27.92
N GLU A 228 27.52 -22.31 -27.92
CA GLU A 228 26.88 -21.89 -29.17
C GLU A 228 26.23 -20.52 -29.18
N ARG A 229 26.17 -19.77 -28.04
CA ARG A 229 25.45 -18.48 -27.99
C ARG A 229 26.09 -17.49 -27.00
N ASP A 230 25.99 -16.21 -27.31
CA ASP A 230 26.39 -15.10 -26.45
C ASP A 230 25.53 -14.93 -25.20
N SER A 231 24.59 -15.86 -24.93
CA SER A 231 23.64 -15.77 -23.83
C SER A 231 23.34 -17.15 -23.25
N GLU A 232 23.37 -17.29 -21.95
CA GLU A 232 23.18 -18.53 -21.21
C GLU A 232 21.95 -18.48 -20.32
N ARG A 233 21.22 -19.60 -20.21
CA ARG A 233 20.11 -19.82 -19.29
C ARG A 233 20.51 -20.84 -18.23
N ILE A 234 20.45 -20.41 -16.97
CA ILE A 234 20.71 -21.25 -15.79
C ILE A 234 19.39 -21.54 -15.09
N ILE A 235 19.08 -22.80 -14.86
CA ILE A 235 17.86 -23.23 -14.18
C ILE A 235 18.14 -23.47 -12.71
N LEU A 236 17.46 -22.76 -11.82
CA LEU A 236 17.52 -22.91 -10.37
C LEU A 236 16.27 -23.68 -9.91
N ALA A 237 16.28 -25.00 -9.99
CA ALA A 237 15.15 -25.85 -9.69
C ALA A 237 14.99 -26.17 -8.20
N GLU A 238 16.09 -26.12 -7.42
CA GLU A 238 16.08 -26.49 -6.01
C GLU A 238 15.38 -25.44 -5.14
N ASN A 239 14.39 -25.88 -4.35
CA ASN A 239 13.72 -25.08 -3.33
C ASN A 239 14.39 -25.30 -1.97
N PHE A 240 15.03 -24.26 -1.46
CA PHE A 240 15.68 -24.26 -0.13
C PHE A 240 14.79 -23.69 0.99
N ARG A 241 13.54 -23.34 0.69
CA ARG A 241 12.60 -22.71 1.63
C ARG A 241 11.75 -23.74 2.36
N SER A 242 11.05 -24.54 1.58
CA SER A 242 9.93 -25.36 2.06
C SER A 242 10.35 -26.76 2.42
N ARG A 243 9.57 -27.43 3.28
CA ARG A 243 9.64 -28.87 3.48
C ARG A 243 9.09 -29.59 2.25
N ARG A 244 9.56 -30.82 2.05
CA ARG A 244 9.19 -31.69 0.93
C ARG A 244 7.68 -31.80 0.68
N ASN A 245 6.87 -31.93 1.73
CA ASN A 245 5.41 -32.03 1.60
C ASN A 245 4.75 -30.82 0.92
N ILE A 246 5.31 -29.60 1.08
CA ILE A 246 4.83 -28.40 0.43
C ILE A 246 5.20 -28.39 -1.06
N ASP A 247 6.44 -28.79 -1.37
CA ASP A 247 6.91 -28.89 -2.74
C ASP A 247 6.14 -29.97 -3.52
N ASP A 248 5.98 -31.15 -2.92
CA ASP A 248 5.24 -32.27 -3.53
C ASP A 248 3.77 -31.89 -3.77
N PHE A 249 3.12 -31.25 -2.79
CA PHE A 249 1.74 -30.77 -2.95
C PHE A 249 1.62 -29.72 -4.06
N THR A 250 2.54 -28.76 -4.09
CA THR A 250 2.56 -27.74 -5.16
C THR A 250 2.77 -28.37 -6.52
N ASN A 251 3.72 -29.28 -6.64
CA ASN A 251 3.97 -30.05 -7.87
C ASN A 251 2.76 -30.88 -8.31
N LEU A 252 2.09 -31.56 -7.37
CA LEU A 252 0.88 -32.35 -7.64
C LEU A 252 -0.23 -31.48 -8.28
N ILE A 253 -0.42 -30.26 -7.78
CA ILE A 253 -1.43 -29.35 -8.32
C ILE A 253 -1.00 -28.79 -9.68
N PHE A 254 0.23 -28.27 -9.82
CA PHE A 254 0.62 -27.52 -11.02
C PHE A 254 0.96 -28.40 -12.22
N LYS A 255 1.41 -29.66 -12.04
CA LYS A 255 1.52 -30.65 -13.12
C LYS A 255 0.17 -30.99 -13.76
N GLN A 256 -0.93 -30.69 -13.08
CA GLN A 256 -2.28 -30.92 -13.59
C GLN A 256 -2.97 -29.64 -14.10
N LEU A 257 -2.48 -28.45 -13.73
CA LEU A 257 -3.13 -27.18 -14.05
C LEU A 257 -2.42 -26.36 -15.10
N MET A 258 -1.07 -26.31 -15.09
CA MET A 258 -0.30 -25.29 -15.81
C MET A 258 0.34 -25.88 -17.07
N ASP A 259 -0.06 -25.34 -18.21
CA ASP A 259 0.52 -25.60 -19.53
C ASP A 259 0.60 -24.31 -20.33
N GLU A 260 1.21 -24.37 -21.52
CA GLU A 260 1.32 -23.23 -22.45
C GLU A 260 -0.05 -22.66 -22.84
N ASN A 261 -1.08 -23.51 -22.92
CA ASN A 261 -2.40 -23.10 -23.41
C ASN A 261 -3.14 -22.18 -22.42
N LEU A 262 -3.10 -22.49 -21.12
CA LEU A 262 -3.86 -21.74 -20.10
C LEU A 262 -2.96 -21.03 -19.09
N GLY A 263 -1.85 -21.65 -18.69
CA GLY A 263 -0.87 -21.11 -17.76
C GLY A 263 0.19 -20.20 -18.41
N GLU A 264 0.25 -20.18 -19.74
CA GLU A 264 1.28 -19.49 -20.53
C GLU A 264 2.71 -20.07 -20.35
N LEU A 265 2.85 -21.17 -19.64
CA LEU A 265 4.09 -21.88 -19.37
C LEU A 265 3.79 -23.35 -19.11
N ASP A 266 4.60 -24.26 -19.66
CA ASP A 266 4.54 -25.68 -19.32
C ASP A 266 5.20 -25.95 -17.97
N TYR A 267 4.50 -26.68 -17.10
CA TYR A 267 5.03 -27.09 -15.79
C TYR A 267 5.75 -28.43 -15.92
N ASP A 268 6.89 -28.41 -16.62
CA ASP A 268 7.76 -29.56 -16.85
C ASP A 268 8.70 -29.84 -15.65
N GLU A 269 9.64 -30.73 -15.82
CA GLU A 269 10.64 -31.09 -14.80
C GLU A 269 11.56 -29.92 -14.43
N ASN A 270 11.79 -28.95 -15.33
CA ASN A 270 12.59 -27.76 -15.08
C ASN A 270 11.80 -26.70 -14.30
N ALA A 271 10.49 -26.67 -14.48
CA ALA A 271 9.59 -25.75 -13.80
C ALA A 271 9.15 -26.29 -12.42
N ALA A 272 9.20 -27.62 -12.21
CA ALA A 272 8.81 -28.27 -10.98
C ALA A 272 9.80 -27.98 -9.84
N LEU A 273 9.27 -27.83 -8.63
CA LEU A 273 10.08 -27.61 -7.43
C LEU A 273 10.85 -28.89 -7.07
N GLN A 274 12.17 -28.77 -6.87
CA GLN A 274 13.02 -29.82 -6.38
C GLN A 274 13.43 -29.51 -4.93
N TYR A 275 13.19 -30.46 -4.04
CA TYR A 275 13.48 -30.30 -2.63
C TYR A 275 14.99 -30.14 -2.34
N GLY A 276 15.41 -28.96 -1.95
CA GLY A 276 16.80 -28.62 -1.60
C GLY A 276 17.02 -28.30 -0.10
N ALA A 277 15.97 -28.14 0.69
CA ALA A 277 16.04 -27.67 2.09
C ALA A 277 16.46 -28.78 3.08
N ARG A 278 17.65 -29.36 2.88
CA ARG A 278 18.18 -30.52 3.64
C ARG A 278 18.48 -30.23 5.11
N TYR A 279 18.33 -28.99 5.57
CA TYR A 279 18.49 -28.61 6.99
C TYR A 279 17.24 -28.99 7.83
N TYR A 280 16.13 -29.38 7.20
CA TYR A 280 15.01 -29.97 7.94
C TYR A 280 15.35 -31.42 8.33
N PRO A 281 15.16 -31.81 9.58
CA PRO A 281 15.49 -33.17 10.04
C PRO A 281 14.50 -34.19 9.47
N ASP A 282 15.02 -35.26 8.89
CA ASP A 282 14.23 -36.37 8.30
C ASP A 282 13.41 -37.15 9.33
N GLN A 283 13.82 -37.08 10.60
CA GLN A 283 13.19 -37.86 11.71
C GLN A 283 11.87 -37.30 12.21
N HIS A 284 11.47 -36.09 11.80
CA HIS A 284 10.20 -35.49 12.22
C HIS A 284 9.15 -35.64 11.11
N PRO A 285 7.97 -36.23 11.44
CA PRO A 285 6.92 -36.41 10.45
C PRO A 285 6.51 -35.05 9.85
N THR A 286 6.37 -35.00 8.56
CA THR A 286 5.79 -33.86 7.85
C THR A 286 4.29 -33.81 8.13
N ALA A 287 3.75 -32.61 8.34
CA ALA A 287 2.30 -32.47 8.44
C ALA A 287 1.68 -32.52 7.03
N PRO A 288 0.58 -33.25 6.83
CA PRO A 288 -0.13 -33.22 5.57
C PRO A 288 -0.67 -31.81 5.27
N THR A 289 -0.84 -31.47 4.00
CA THR A 289 -1.57 -30.24 3.63
C THR A 289 -3.06 -30.42 4.00
N GLU A 290 -3.61 -29.45 4.74
CA GLU A 290 -5.00 -29.52 5.21
C GLU A 290 -5.92 -28.70 4.28
N LEU A 291 -7.05 -29.28 3.86
CA LEU A 291 -8.17 -28.57 3.24
C LEU A 291 -9.25 -28.42 4.30
N LEU A 292 -9.43 -27.24 4.87
CA LEU A 292 -10.42 -26.92 5.90
C LEU A 292 -11.61 -26.20 5.25
N LEU A 293 -12.75 -26.91 5.10
CA LEU A 293 -13.91 -26.39 4.39
C LEU A 293 -15.11 -26.22 5.32
N TYR A 294 -15.71 -25.03 5.26
CA TYR A 294 -16.94 -24.71 5.97
C TYR A 294 -18.16 -24.97 5.08
N GLU A 295 -19.06 -25.83 5.54
CA GLU A 295 -20.30 -26.18 4.86
C GLU A 295 -21.46 -25.34 5.40
N THR A 296 -22.11 -24.56 4.51
CA THR A 296 -23.19 -23.65 4.90
C THR A 296 -24.58 -24.31 4.99
N LYS A 297 -24.79 -25.40 4.24
CA LYS A 297 -26.07 -26.13 4.14
C LYS A 297 -25.82 -27.64 4.26
N PRO A 298 -25.44 -28.13 5.45
CA PRO A 298 -25.26 -29.58 5.66
C PRO A 298 -26.57 -30.35 5.44
N GLU A 299 -26.49 -31.66 5.20
CA GLU A 299 -27.67 -32.51 5.02
C GLU A 299 -28.56 -32.51 6.26
N GLU A 300 -27.95 -32.47 7.45
CA GLU A 300 -28.67 -32.26 8.71
C GLU A 300 -28.83 -30.77 8.93
N ALA A 301 -30.04 -30.23 8.75
CA ALA A 301 -30.35 -28.84 8.83
C ALA A 301 -29.97 -28.24 10.20
N VAL A 302 -29.12 -27.24 10.21
CA VAL A 302 -28.83 -26.42 11.40
C VAL A 302 -30.06 -25.57 11.71
N ALA A 303 -30.61 -25.72 12.91
CA ALA A 303 -31.70 -24.87 13.35
C ALA A 303 -31.20 -23.43 13.58
N ASN A 304 -31.69 -22.49 12.78
CA ASN A 304 -31.31 -21.04 12.82
C ASN A 304 -29.82 -20.78 12.66
N PRO A 305 -29.23 -20.98 11.45
CA PRO A 305 -27.82 -20.71 11.23
C PRO A 305 -27.50 -19.22 11.49
N GLN A 306 -26.49 -18.95 12.31
CA GLN A 306 -26.06 -17.61 12.71
C GLN A 306 -24.86 -17.12 11.91
N LEU A 307 -24.07 -18.06 11.34
CA LEU A 307 -22.86 -17.75 10.61
C LEU A 307 -23.11 -17.78 9.09
N ASP A 308 -22.70 -16.71 8.44
CA ASP A 308 -22.59 -16.71 6.98
C ASP A 308 -21.33 -17.48 6.51
N LYS A 309 -21.16 -17.61 5.19
CA LYS A 309 -20.03 -18.33 4.59
C LYS A 309 -18.66 -17.72 4.94
N SER A 310 -18.58 -16.40 5.12
CA SER A 310 -17.34 -15.69 5.44
C SER A 310 -17.01 -15.81 6.92
N GLU A 311 -18.00 -15.61 7.76
CA GLU A 311 -17.90 -15.79 9.22
C GLU A 311 -17.52 -17.21 9.59
N GLY A 312 -18.20 -18.21 9.00
CA GLY A 312 -17.95 -19.63 9.26
C GLY A 312 -16.51 -20.05 8.93
N GLN A 313 -15.95 -19.57 7.82
CA GLN A 313 -14.55 -19.80 7.48
C GLN A 313 -13.61 -19.19 8.53
N VAL A 314 -13.85 -17.93 8.93
CA VAL A 314 -13.01 -17.23 9.91
C VAL A 314 -13.05 -17.92 11.27
N VAL A 315 -14.22 -18.37 11.71
CA VAL A 315 -14.38 -19.15 12.95
C VAL A 315 -13.67 -20.49 12.87
N ALA A 316 -13.75 -21.19 11.73
CA ALA A 316 -13.02 -22.44 11.52
C ALA A 316 -11.50 -22.24 11.62
N VAL A 317 -10.96 -21.18 11.02
CA VAL A 317 -9.55 -20.79 11.14
C VAL A 317 -9.18 -20.50 12.60
N ALA A 318 -9.97 -19.69 13.29
CA ALA A 318 -9.69 -19.34 14.69
C ALA A 318 -9.62 -20.57 15.59
N LYS A 319 -10.56 -21.51 15.43
CA LYS A 319 -10.57 -22.78 16.18
C LYS A 319 -9.41 -23.69 15.79
N ARG A 320 -9.02 -23.77 14.52
CA ARG A 320 -7.86 -24.55 14.10
C ARG A 320 -6.56 -23.99 14.71
N ILE A 321 -6.42 -22.67 14.75
CA ILE A 321 -5.28 -22.02 15.40
C ILE A 321 -5.28 -22.31 16.91
N GLN A 322 -6.42 -22.17 17.60
CA GLN A 322 -6.50 -22.53 19.02
C GLN A 322 -6.13 -23.99 19.27
N ALA A 323 -6.59 -24.90 18.42
CA ALA A 323 -6.22 -26.31 18.51
C ALA A 323 -4.71 -26.53 18.34
N MET A 324 -4.07 -25.84 17.37
CA MET A 324 -2.60 -25.90 17.17
C MET A 324 -1.85 -25.44 18.42
N MET A 325 -2.27 -24.32 19.01
CA MET A 325 -1.65 -23.77 20.22
C MET A 325 -1.86 -24.65 21.44
N THR A 326 -3.10 -25.14 21.64
CA THR A 326 -3.44 -26.02 22.79
C THR A 326 -2.75 -27.37 22.73
N ASN A 327 -2.64 -27.94 21.52
CA ASN A 327 -1.97 -29.22 21.31
C ASN A 327 -0.43 -29.10 21.35
N GLY A 328 0.10 -27.91 21.43
CA GLY A 328 1.55 -27.65 21.40
C GLY A 328 2.20 -28.14 20.11
N GLU A 329 1.53 -27.95 18.97
CA GLU A 329 2.08 -28.35 17.67
C GLU A 329 3.42 -27.64 17.44
N GLN A 330 4.37 -28.35 16.86
CA GLN A 330 5.77 -27.89 16.76
C GLN A 330 6.17 -27.56 15.32
N ILE A 331 7.13 -26.64 15.21
CA ILE A 331 7.85 -26.32 13.98
C ILE A 331 9.36 -26.41 14.21
N TRP A 332 10.11 -26.60 13.12
CA TRP A 332 11.56 -26.51 13.13
C TRP A 332 12.00 -25.05 13.07
N ASP A 333 12.79 -24.64 14.05
CA ASP A 333 13.40 -23.30 14.06
C ASP A 333 14.79 -23.37 13.41
N LYS A 334 14.94 -22.73 12.25
CA LYS A 334 16.18 -22.71 11.46
C LYS A 334 17.36 -22.07 12.21
N LYS A 335 17.08 -21.07 13.08
CA LYS A 335 18.12 -20.34 13.82
C LYS A 335 18.57 -21.11 15.08
N LEU A 336 17.62 -21.79 15.73
CA LEU A 336 17.88 -22.55 16.94
C LEU A 336 18.25 -24.00 16.64
N GLU A 337 18.13 -24.45 15.40
CA GLU A 337 18.33 -25.83 14.95
C GLU A 337 17.63 -26.86 15.84
N LYS A 338 16.39 -26.56 16.24
CA LYS A 338 15.56 -27.43 17.09
C LYS A 338 14.07 -27.25 16.84
N MET A 339 13.30 -28.24 17.26
CA MET A 339 11.85 -28.13 17.33
C MET A 339 11.44 -27.20 18.47
N ARG A 340 10.49 -26.30 18.19
CA ARG A 340 9.82 -25.47 19.20
C ARG A 340 8.31 -25.44 18.97
N PRO A 341 7.52 -25.13 19.99
CA PRO A 341 6.10 -24.86 19.81
C PRO A 341 5.87 -23.73 18.82
N ILE A 342 4.74 -23.80 18.10
CA ILE A 342 4.28 -22.73 17.23
C ILE A 342 3.93 -21.49 18.08
N GLU A 343 4.33 -20.32 17.65
CA GLU A 343 3.97 -19.03 18.22
C GLU A 343 3.02 -18.29 17.25
N TYR A 344 2.26 -17.31 17.73
CA TYR A 344 1.32 -16.57 16.86
C TYR A 344 2.02 -15.88 15.69
N ARG A 345 3.23 -15.38 15.88
CA ARG A 345 4.05 -14.73 14.83
C ARG A 345 4.48 -15.66 13.70
N ASP A 346 4.44 -16.99 13.92
CA ASP A 346 4.76 -17.99 12.90
C ASP A 346 3.60 -18.21 11.90
N ILE A 347 2.40 -17.72 12.25
CA ILE A 347 1.17 -17.96 11.52
C ILE A 347 0.83 -16.75 10.64
N VAL A 348 0.58 -16.99 9.36
CA VAL A 348 0.06 -15.99 8.44
C VAL A 348 -1.25 -16.45 7.79
N LEU A 349 -2.19 -15.53 7.66
CA LEU A 349 -3.40 -15.69 6.84
C LEU A 349 -3.18 -14.97 5.51
N LEU A 350 -3.17 -15.72 4.42
CA LEU A 350 -3.09 -15.19 3.06
C LEU A 350 -4.47 -15.20 2.41
N ALA A 351 -4.90 -14.05 1.92
CA ALA A 351 -6.20 -13.91 1.25
C ALA A 351 -6.03 -13.37 -0.18
N PRO A 352 -6.88 -13.77 -1.14
CA PRO A 352 -6.92 -13.15 -2.46
C PRO A 352 -7.28 -11.66 -2.41
N THR A 353 -8.10 -11.27 -1.43
CA THR A 353 -8.57 -9.89 -1.23
C THR A 353 -8.73 -9.58 0.27
N ARG A 354 -9.04 -8.32 0.59
CA ARG A 354 -9.20 -7.82 1.97
C ARG A 354 -10.64 -7.96 2.53
N GLY A 355 -11.56 -8.61 1.80
CA GLY A 355 -12.98 -8.63 2.14
C GLY A 355 -13.33 -9.17 3.53
N ASN A 356 -12.57 -10.14 4.03
CA ASN A 356 -12.84 -10.80 5.31
C ASN A 356 -12.12 -10.15 6.51
N ASN A 357 -11.36 -9.06 6.31
CA ASN A 357 -10.55 -8.45 7.36
C ASN A 357 -11.36 -8.04 8.60
N LEU A 358 -12.57 -7.51 8.42
CA LEU A 358 -13.43 -7.09 9.54
C LEU A 358 -13.89 -8.30 10.36
N PHE A 359 -14.27 -9.38 9.70
CA PHE A 359 -14.67 -10.63 10.38
C PHE A 359 -13.48 -11.25 11.14
N ILE A 360 -12.28 -11.21 10.53
CA ILE A 360 -11.06 -11.69 11.20
C ILE A 360 -10.80 -10.89 12.47
N LEU A 361 -10.86 -9.56 12.42
CA LEU A 361 -10.64 -8.71 13.60
C LEU A 361 -11.66 -8.99 14.71
N ASP A 362 -12.94 -9.11 14.36
CA ASP A 362 -14.00 -9.35 15.35
C ASP A 362 -13.90 -10.73 15.98
N TYR A 363 -13.88 -11.79 15.16
CA TYR A 363 -13.85 -13.15 15.69
C TYR A 363 -12.52 -13.49 16.38
N PHE A 364 -11.36 -13.06 15.85
CA PHE A 364 -10.08 -13.31 16.52
C PHE A 364 -10.00 -12.63 17.88
N LYS A 365 -10.57 -11.41 18.00
CA LYS A 365 -10.71 -10.75 19.31
C LYS A 365 -11.59 -11.56 20.28
N ARG A 366 -12.72 -12.10 19.81
CA ARG A 366 -13.62 -12.96 20.63
C ARG A 366 -12.92 -14.24 21.08
N PHE A 367 -12.07 -14.82 20.24
CA PHE A 367 -11.28 -16.01 20.54
C PHE A 367 -9.99 -15.71 21.32
N GLY A 368 -9.70 -14.44 21.64
CA GLY A 368 -8.47 -14.03 22.34
C GLY A 368 -7.20 -14.23 21.51
N LEU A 369 -7.30 -14.27 20.18
CA LEU A 369 -6.17 -14.44 19.27
C LEU A 369 -5.58 -13.09 18.87
N PRO A 370 -4.29 -12.82 19.13
CA PRO A 370 -3.65 -11.60 18.71
C PRO A 370 -3.48 -11.59 17.18
N VAL A 371 -3.93 -10.54 16.51
CA VAL A 371 -3.90 -10.44 15.05
C VAL A 371 -3.45 -9.05 14.60
N VAL A 372 -2.61 -9.03 13.55
CA VAL A 372 -2.13 -7.82 12.87
C VAL A 372 -2.47 -7.93 11.40
N ILE A 373 -3.24 -6.97 10.90
CA ILE A 373 -3.57 -6.89 9.48
C ILE A 373 -2.59 -5.93 8.81
N LYS A 374 -1.69 -6.47 7.99
CA LYS A 374 -0.79 -5.66 7.15
C LYS A 374 -1.60 -5.09 5.97
N ASP A 375 -1.44 -3.80 5.70
CA ASP A 375 -2.17 -3.08 4.65
C ASP A 375 -3.71 -3.03 4.84
N ALA A 376 -4.20 -2.94 6.06
CA ALA A 376 -5.62 -2.72 6.30
C ALA A 376 -6.07 -1.41 5.64
N GLN A 377 -6.83 -1.49 4.55
CA GLN A 377 -7.61 -0.36 4.03
C GLN A 377 -8.84 -0.29 4.93
N ASN A 378 -8.99 0.57 5.80
CA ASN A 378 -10.17 0.93 6.61
C ASN A 378 -9.75 1.97 7.63
N TYR A 379 -8.69 2.71 7.30
CA TYR A 379 -8.18 3.76 8.16
C TYR A 379 -9.28 4.74 8.56
N PHE A 380 -10.02 5.24 7.58
CA PHE A 380 -11.10 6.20 7.83
C PHE A 380 -12.35 5.58 8.49
N GLN A 381 -12.44 4.25 8.57
CA GLN A 381 -13.54 3.54 9.25
C GLN A 381 -13.22 3.21 10.71
N THR A 382 -11.98 3.44 11.15
CA THR A 382 -11.61 3.22 12.55
C THR A 382 -12.34 4.21 13.46
N THR A 383 -12.80 3.75 14.62
CA THR A 383 -13.65 4.53 15.51
C THR A 383 -13.02 5.85 15.91
N GLU A 384 -11.73 5.86 16.26
CA GLU A 384 -10.98 7.06 16.66
C GLU A 384 -10.90 8.09 15.53
N VAL A 385 -10.68 7.64 14.29
CA VAL A 385 -10.61 8.54 13.12
C VAL A 385 -12.00 9.05 12.77
N GLN A 386 -13.03 8.21 12.85
CA GLN A 386 -14.43 8.65 12.63
C GLN A 386 -14.88 9.69 13.62
N ILE A 387 -14.52 9.54 14.92
CA ILE A 387 -14.84 10.56 15.94
C ILE A 387 -14.16 11.88 15.59
N MET A 388 -12.89 11.85 15.20
CA MET A 388 -12.16 13.07 14.80
C MET A 388 -12.76 13.70 13.55
N LEU A 389 -13.08 12.91 12.53
CA LEU A 389 -13.72 13.43 11.32
C LEU A 389 -15.10 14.03 11.62
N ALA A 390 -15.88 13.37 12.46
CA ALA A 390 -17.18 13.91 12.90
C ALA A 390 -17.00 15.25 13.65
N LEU A 391 -15.99 15.37 14.52
CA LEU A 391 -15.69 16.64 15.18
C LEU A 391 -15.26 17.72 14.21
N LEU A 392 -14.39 17.41 13.24
CA LEU A 392 -13.99 18.34 12.19
C LEU A 392 -15.20 18.80 11.36
N GLN A 393 -16.13 17.89 11.02
CA GLN A 393 -17.38 18.21 10.33
C GLN A 393 -18.27 19.15 11.15
N VAL A 394 -18.38 18.92 12.47
CA VAL A 394 -19.15 19.79 13.40
C VAL A 394 -18.51 21.18 13.55
N ILE A 395 -17.19 21.25 13.56
CA ILE A 395 -16.45 22.53 13.58
C ILE A 395 -16.74 23.34 12.31
N ASP A 396 -16.75 22.69 11.15
CA ASP A 396 -17.09 23.33 9.88
C ASP A 396 -18.57 23.72 9.81
N ASN A 397 -19.46 22.75 10.00
CA ASN A 397 -20.90 22.95 10.00
C ASN A 397 -21.59 22.15 11.13
N PRO A 398 -22.00 22.77 12.22
CA PRO A 398 -22.63 22.10 13.36
C PRO A 398 -24.06 21.61 13.09
N ASN A 399 -24.73 22.08 12.04
CA ASN A 399 -26.11 21.70 11.70
C ASN A 399 -26.17 20.34 10.97
N GLN A 400 -25.27 19.41 11.33
CA GLN A 400 -25.25 18.04 10.85
C GLN A 400 -25.51 17.09 12.02
N ASP A 401 -26.73 16.60 12.13
CA ASP A 401 -27.20 15.84 13.30
C ASP A 401 -26.37 14.58 13.56
N ILE A 402 -26.01 13.80 12.52
CA ILE A 402 -25.27 12.55 12.71
C ILE A 402 -23.84 12.79 13.22
N PRO A 403 -23.01 13.67 12.61
CA PRO A 403 -21.71 14.02 13.17
C PRO A 403 -21.78 14.61 14.58
N LEU A 404 -22.73 15.51 14.81
CA LEU A 404 -22.89 16.14 16.13
C LEU A 404 -23.22 15.12 17.22
N VAL A 405 -24.22 14.27 17.01
CA VAL A 405 -24.60 13.22 17.97
C VAL A 405 -23.43 12.21 18.16
N SER A 406 -22.68 11.91 17.12
CA SER A 406 -21.48 11.06 17.22
C SER A 406 -20.43 11.67 18.14
N VAL A 407 -20.18 12.98 18.04
CA VAL A 407 -19.24 13.69 18.91
C VAL A 407 -19.79 13.77 20.34
N LEU A 408 -21.05 14.11 20.53
CA LEU A 408 -21.68 14.18 21.84
C LEU A 408 -21.64 12.84 22.59
N ARG A 409 -21.77 11.72 21.87
CA ARG A 409 -21.68 10.37 22.44
C ARG A 409 -20.24 9.93 22.67
N SER A 410 -19.28 10.52 21.95
CA SER A 410 -17.88 10.14 22.04
C SER A 410 -17.27 10.47 23.42
N PRO A 411 -16.10 9.92 23.75
CA PRO A 411 -15.38 10.25 24.97
C PRO A 411 -15.05 11.73 25.14
N ILE A 412 -15.07 12.51 24.06
CA ILE A 412 -14.81 13.95 24.07
C ILE A 412 -15.87 14.72 24.89
N VAL A 413 -17.14 14.29 24.81
CA VAL A 413 -18.25 14.91 25.57
C VAL A 413 -18.84 13.95 26.60
N GLY A 414 -18.93 12.65 26.25
CA GLY A 414 -19.33 11.57 27.15
C GLY A 414 -20.82 11.58 27.54
N LEU A 415 -21.70 11.88 26.58
CA LEU A 415 -23.15 11.71 26.78
C LEU A 415 -23.58 10.27 26.49
N ASN A 416 -24.48 9.72 27.29
CA ASN A 416 -25.12 8.44 27.02
C ASN A 416 -26.44 8.62 26.24
N GLU A 417 -27.09 7.51 25.86
CA GLU A 417 -28.31 7.51 25.06
C GLU A 417 -29.47 8.23 25.76
N ASN A 418 -29.60 8.09 27.09
CA ASN A 418 -30.63 8.74 27.87
C ASN A 418 -30.41 10.25 27.94
N GLU A 419 -29.15 10.67 28.08
CA GLU A 419 -28.78 12.09 28.11
C GLU A 419 -29.05 12.74 26.74
N LEU A 420 -28.73 12.05 25.64
CA LEU A 420 -29.05 12.49 24.26
C LEU A 420 -30.58 12.57 24.05
N ALA A 421 -31.31 11.56 24.50
CA ALA A 421 -32.78 11.57 24.41
C ALA A 421 -33.41 12.73 25.19
N LEU A 422 -32.84 13.10 26.36
CA LEU A 422 -33.31 14.20 27.16
C LEU A 422 -33.24 15.55 26.41
N ILE A 423 -32.17 15.78 25.67
CA ILE A 423 -32.00 16.96 24.79
C ILE A 423 -33.11 16.99 23.74
N ARG A 424 -33.35 15.86 23.07
CA ARG A 424 -34.38 15.76 22.03
C ARG A 424 -35.80 15.81 22.55
N ILE A 425 -36.05 15.32 23.77
CA ILE A 425 -37.36 15.47 24.45
C ILE A 425 -37.67 16.92 24.75
N ASN A 426 -36.66 17.71 25.12
CA ASN A 426 -36.82 19.13 25.41
C ASN A 426 -37.19 19.93 24.14
N ASP A 427 -36.61 19.58 23.02
CA ASP A 427 -36.92 20.15 21.71
C ASP A 427 -37.01 19.04 20.64
N LYS A 428 -38.22 18.87 20.07
CA LYS A 428 -38.56 17.80 19.13
C LYS A 428 -38.57 18.26 17.68
N THR A 429 -38.53 19.55 17.41
CA THR A 429 -38.84 20.13 16.10
C THR A 429 -37.61 20.65 15.37
N ASP A 430 -36.69 21.27 16.07
CA ASP A 430 -35.52 21.90 15.48
C ASP A 430 -34.41 20.88 15.16
N ASP A 431 -33.37 21.28 14.41
CA ASP A 431 -32.18 20.46 14.24
C ASP A 431 -31.50 20.19 15.61
N TYR A 432 -30.66 19.17 15.66
CA TYR A 432 -30.11 18.75 16.96
C TYR A 432 -29.17 19.81 17.57
N TYR A 433 -28.51 20.62 16.74
CA TYR A 433 -27.67 21.70 17.22
C TYR A 433 -28.46 22.79 17.88
N GLN A 434 -29.60 23.17 17.31
CA GLN A 434 -30.52 24.12 17.93
C GLN A 434 -31.15 23.54 19.20
N ALA A 435 -31.48 22.24 19.22
CA ALA A 435 -31.98 21.57 20.40
C ALA A 435 -30.97 21.60 21.56
N VAL A 436 -29.66 21.51 21.29
CA VAL A 436 -28.61 21.69 22.30
C VAL A 436 -28.60 23.11 22.86
N PHE A 437 -28.70 24.13 22.02
CA PHE A 437 -28.80 25.52 22.49
C PHE A 437 -30.05 25.75 23.33
N ASN A 438 -31.20 25.30 22.84
CA ASN A 438 -32.47 25.43 23.56
C ASN A 438 -32.44 24.69 24.90
N PHE A 439 -31.74 23.56 24.99
CA PHE A 439 -31.54 22.84 26.23
C PHE A 439 -30.72 23.65 27.25
N ILE A 440 -29.62 24.26 26.81
CA ILE A 440 -28.76 25.06 27.67
C ILE A 440 -29.47 26.32 28.14
N ASP A 441 -30.16 27.00 27.22
CA ASP A 441 -30.84 28.30 27.51
C ASP A 441 -32.12 28.12 28.35
N GLN A 442 -32.87 27.03 28.06
CA GLN A 442 -34.18 26.81 28.71
C GLN A 442 -34.10 25.78 29.85
N TYR A 443 -32.90 25.43 30.31
CA TYR A 443 -32.71 24.46 31.36
C TYR A 443 -33.50 24.85 32.62
N ASN A 444 -34.30 23.92 33.10
CA ASN A 444 -35.09 24.09 34.33
C ASN A 444 -34.96 22.85 35.20
N GLU A 445 -34.32 22.98 36.35
CA GLU A 445 -34.03 21.90 37.29
C GLU A 445 -35.30 21.17 37.77
N GLN A 446 -36.44 21.86 37.90
CA GLN A 446 -37.70 21.27 38.29
C GLN A 446 -38.26 20.31 37.20
N LYS A 447 -37.95 20.56 35.94
CA LYS A 447 -38.39 19.72 34.79
C LYS A 447 -37.43 18.57 34.49
N VAL A 448 -36.13 18.75 34.58
CA VAL A 448 -35.13 17.78 34.12
C VAL A 448 -34.22 17.25 35.22
N GLY A 449 -34.36 17.80 36.47
CA GLY A 449 -33.70 17.26 37.65
C GLY A 449 -32.18 17.29 37.63
N HIS A 450 -31.56 16.50 38.50
CA HIS A 450 -30.10 16.42 38.64
C HIS A 450 -29.40 15.90 37.38
N LEU A 451 -30.02 14.98 36.67
CA LEU A 451 -29.49 14.45 35.40
C LEU A 451 -29.34 15.57 34.35
N GLY A 452 -30.37 16.43 34.22
CA GLY A 452 -30.33 17.55 33.30
C GLY A 452 -29.25 18.57 33.63
N GLN A 453 -28.95 18.77 34.92
CA GLN A 453 -27.84 19.64 35.35
C GLN A 453 -26.50 19.10 34.87
N GLN A 454 -26.25 17.81 35.00
CA GLN A 454 -25.02 17.17 34.48
C GLN A 454 -24.91 17.29 32.97
N VAL A 455 -26.00 17.05 32.24
CA VAL A 455 -26.06 17.22 30.78
C VAL A 455 -25.74 18.67 30.40
N MET A 456 -26.36 19.62 31.03
CA MET A 456 -26.13 21.06 30.81
C MET A 456 -24.66 21.43 30.99
N GLN A 457 -24.02 20.95 32.08
CA GLN A 457 -22.58 21.22 32.31
C GLN A 457 -21.70 20.66 31.20
N LYS A 458 -21.91 19.41 30.80
CA LYS A 458 -21.16 18.77 29.67
C LYS A 458 -21.37 19.55 28.38
N LEU A 459 -22.61 19.94 28.05
CA LEU A 459 -22.92 20.69 26.86
C LEU A 459 -22.31 22.10 26.87
N THR A 460 -22.35 22.81 28.00
CA THR A 460 -21.77 24.15 28.13
C THR A 460 -20.27 24.11 27.93
N HIS A 461 -19.59 23.11 28.51
CA HIS A 461 -18.15 22.88 28.28
C HIS A 461 -17.84 22.57 26.79
N PHE A 462 -18.59 21.65 26.18
CA PHE A 462 -18.42 21.32 24.76
C PHE A 462 -18.65 22.54 23.85
N MET A 463 -19.66 23.36 24.10
CA MET A 463 -19.94 24.56 23.31
C MET A 463 -18.81 25.61 23.40
N ALA A 464 -18.19 25.71 24.58
CA ALA A 464 -17.02 26.58 24.76
C ALA A 464 -15.82 26.06 23.91
N LEU A 465 -15.53 24.75 23.98
CA LEU A 465 -14.50 24.11 23.14
C LEU A 465 -14.79 24.27 21.64
N LEU A 466 -16.03 24.00 21.22
CA LEU A 466 -16.46 24.16 19.83
C LEU A 466 -16.26 25.60 19.33
N THR A 467 -16.55 26.58 20.14
CA THR A 467 -16.33 27.98 19.78
C THR A 467 -14.85 28.30 19.62
N SER A 468 -14.01 27.80 20.53
CA SER A 468 -12.55 27.91 20.43
C SER A 468 -12.03 27.26 19.15
N PHE A 469 -12.39 26.01 18.90
CA PHE A 469 -11.97 25.25 17.70
C PHE A 469 -12.41 25.91 16.40
N ARG A 470 -13.61 26.50 16.36
CA ARG A 470 -14.09 27.25 15.18
C ARG A 470 -13.28 28.53 14.94
N THR A 471 -12.80 29.15 16.01
CA THR A 471 -11.92 30.33 15.89
C THR A 471 -10.57 29.95 15.34
N ILE A 472 -9.97 28.87 15.85
CA ILE A 472 -8.71 28.29 15.34
C ILE A 472 -8.85 27.86 13.87
N ALA A 473 -9.91 27.13 13.53
CA ALA A 473 -10.17 26.66 12.18
C ALA A 473 -10.24 27.77 11.12
N ARG A 474 -10.61 29.00 11.53
CA ARG A 474 -10.68 30.16 10.64
C ARG A 474 -9.36 30.92 10.51
N GLN A 475 -8.47 30.81 11.49
CA GLN A 475 -7.28 31.64 11.59
C GLN A 475 -5.97 30.87 11.41
N GLN A 476 -5.99 29.56 11.67
CA GLN A 476 -4.79 28.74 11.71
C GLN A 476 -4.88 27.54 10.74
N PRO A 477 -3.76 26.88 10.44
CA PRO A 477 -3.71 25.64 9.69
C PRO A 477 -4.56 24.52 10.31
N ILE A 478 -4.99 23.57 9.48
CA ILE A 478 -5.77 22.38 9.93
C ILE A 478 -4.94 21.54 10.91
N VAL A 479 -3.65 21.49 10.70
CA VAL A 479 -2.69 20.76 11.53
C VAL A 479 -2.72 21.28 12.97
N ASP A 480 -2.70 22.59 13.15
CA ASP A 480 -2.76 23.24 14.47
C ASP A 480 -4.12 22.99 15.14
N LEU A 481 -5.19 23.02 14.35
CA LEU A 481 -6.53 22.67 14.85
C LEU A 481 -6.56 21.22 15.37
N ILE A 482 -6.08 20.25 14.59
CA ILE A 482 -6.09 18.82 14.97
C ILE A 482 -5.26 18.64 16.25
N TRP A 483 -4.09 19.26 16.31
CA TRP A 483 -3.23 19.17 17.49
C TRP A 483 -3.86 19.79 18.75
N THR A 484 -4.45 20.96 18.59
CA THR A 484 -5.19 21.62 19.70
C THR A 484 -6.35 20.75 20.17
N ILE A 485 -7.09 20.11 19.27
CA ILE A 485 -8.14 19.16 19.64
C ILE A 485 -7.56 18.03 20.49
N TYR A 486 -6.43 17.43 20.09
CA TYR A 486 -5.81 16.37 20.88
C TYR A 486 -5.43 16.81 22.28
N GLN A 487 -4.88 18.02 22.42
CA GLN A 487 -4.45 18.56 23.70
C GLN A 487 -5.63 18.94 24.61
N GLU A 488 -6.58 19.72 24.10
CA GLU A 488 -7.70 20.25 24.90
C GLU A 488 -8.70 19.17 25.30
N THR A 489 -8.88 18.14 24.48
CA THR A 489 -9.81 17.03 24.79
C THR A 489 -9.13 15.84 25.47
N GLY A 490 -7.81 15.74 25.46
CA GLY A 490 -7.08 14.56 25.91
C GLY A 490 -7.41 13.28 25.13
N PHE A 491 -8.00 13.41 23.94
CA PHE A 491 -8.51 12.28 23.18
C PHE A 491 -7.41 11.34 22.72
N LEU A 492 -6.23 11.87 22.38
CA LEU A 492 -5.05 11.08 21.99
C LEU A 492 -4.61 10.14 23.14
N ASP A 493 -4.57 10.65 24.36
CA ASP A 493 -4.19 9.87 25.55
C ASP A 493 -5.27 8.86 25.92
N TYR A 494 -6.54 9.28 25.81
CA TYR A 494 -7.68 8.41 26.06
C TYR A 494 -7.66 7.15 25.19
N VAL A 495 -7.46 7.31 23.87
CA VAL A 495 -7.42 6.16 22.95
C VAL A 495 -6.18 5.28 23.20
N GLY A 496 -5.10 5.84 23.72
CA GLY A 496 -3.91 5.11 24.15
C GLY A 496 -4.18 4.09 25.25
N GLY A 497 -5.12 4.39 26.14
CA GLY A 497 -5.59 3.49 27.22
C GLY A 497 -6.59 2.42 26.77
N MET A 498 -7.11 2.48 25.53
CA MET A 498 -8.06 1.52 24.99
C MET A 498 -7.37 0.22 24.49
N PRO A 499 -8.13 -0.88 24.31
CA PRO A 499 -7.62 -2.05 23.61
C PRO A 499 -7.03 -1.66 22.24
N ALA A 500 -5.84 -2.18 21.91
CA ALA A 500 -5.03 -1.77 20.76
C ALA A 500 -4.65 -0.26 20.76
N GLY A 501 -4.46 0.34 21.94
CA GLY A 501 -4.24 1.77 22.10
C GLY A 501 -3.10 2.35 21.28
N ARG A 502 -1.95 1.65 21.19
CA ARG A 502 -0.83 2.08 20.33
C ARG A 502 -1.23 2.22 18.86
N GLN A 503 -2.01 1.26 18.33
CA GLN A 503 -2.51 1.35 16.95
C GLN A 503 -3.48 2.51 16.77
N ARG A 504 -4.35 2.77 17.75
CA ARG A 504 -5.28 3.90 17.73
C ARG A 504 -4.56 5.24 17.77
N GLN A 505 -3.54 5.38 18.62
CA GLN A 505 -2.67 6.56 18.63
C GLN A 505 -1.95 6.74 17.28
N ALA A 506 -1.38 5.66 16.72
CA ALA A 506 -0.77 5.71 15.40
C ALA A 506 -1.76 6.15 14.31
N ASN A 507 -3.03 5.72 14.37
CA ASN A 507 -4.07 6.18 13.45
C ASN A 507 -4.35 7.70 13.60
N LEU A 508 -4.38 8.22 14.81
CA LEU A 508 -4.55 9.67 15.04
C LEU A 508 -3.33 10.49 14.60
N HIS A 509 -2.12 10.01 14.84
CA HIS A 509 -0.90 10.64 14.30
C HIS A 509 -0.90 10.64 12.77
N ALA A 510 -1.34 9.55 12.13
CA ALA A 510 -1.47 9.50 10.69
C ALA A 510 -2.52 10.50 10.15
N LEU A 511 -3.57 10.82 10.90
CA LEU A 511 -4.51 11.88 10.51
C LEU A 511 -3.83 13.26 10.51
N TYR A 512 -3.01 13.51 11.52
CA TYR A 512 -2.20 14.71 11.61
C TYR A 512 -1.21 14.84 10.44
N GLU A 513 -0.43 13.78 10.16
CA GLU A 513 0.53 13.76 9.05
C GLU A 513 -0.16 13.95 7.68
N ARG A 514 -1.35 13.38 7.50
CA ARG A 514 -2.13 13.56 6.27
C ARG A 514 -2.67 14.98 6.11
N ALA A 515 -3.07 15.61 7.20
CA ALA A 515 -3.44 17.01 7.18
C ALA A 515 -2.23 17.90 6.83
N THR A 516 -1.04 17.58 7.37
CA THR A 516 0.22 18.23 7.03
C THR A 516 0.52 18.11 5.53
N ALA A 517 0.53 16.88 5.00
CA ALA A 517 0.76 16.64 3.58
C ALA A 517 -0.29 17.31 2.67
N TYR A 518 -1.54 17.40 3.12
CA TYR A 518 -2.60 18.10 2.39
C TYR A 518 -2.30 19.60 2.27
N GLU A 519 -1.85 20.23 3.34
CA GLU A 519 -1.52 21.65 3.37
C GLU A 519 -0.21 21.96 2.63
N GLU A 520 0.81 21.11 2.75
CA GLU A 520 2.07 21.22 2.00
C GLU A 520 1.86 21.14 0.49
N ASN A 521 0.89 20.38 0.02
CA ASN A 521 0.49 20.36 -1.39
C ASN A 521 -0.32 21.60 -1.84
N GLY A 522 -0.41 22.64 -1.01
CA GLY A 522 -1.02 23.91 -1.35
C GLY A 522 -2.53 23.99 -1.21
N PHE A 523 -3.16 22.94 -0.67
CA PHE A 523 -4.59 22.96 -0.36
C PHE A 523 -4.82 23.57 1.01
N LYS A 524 -5.87 24.39 1.16
CA LYS A 524 -6.16 25.09 2.42
C LYS A 524 -7.63 25.04 2.77
N GLY A 525 -7.93 25.09 4.07
CA GLY A 525 -9.28 25.21 4.60
C GLY A 525 -9.93 23.90 4.99
N LEU A 526 -10.56 23.91 6.17
CA LEU A 526 -11.17 22.75 6.80
C LEU A 526 -12.25 22.10 5.92
N PHE A 527 -13.13 22.91 5.31
CA PHE A 527 -14.18 22.39 4.42
C PHE A 527 -13.62 21.59 3.24
N GLN A 528 -12.56 22.10 2.59
CA GLN A 528 -11.95 21.40 1.44
C GLN A 528 -11.25 20.12 1.89
N PHE A 529 -10.64 20.10 3.05
CA PHE A 529 -10.05 18.89 3.64
C PHE A 529 -11.11 17.82 3.92
N ILE A 530 -12.22 18.18 4.53
CA ILE A 530 -13.34 17.27 4.77
C ILE A 530 -13.86 16.70 3.45
N GLN A 531 -14.09 17.54 2.45
CA GLN A 531 -14.52 17.11 1.11
C GLN A 531 -13.51 16.18 0.43
N PHE A 532 -12.22 16.42 0.63
CA PHE A 532 -11.16 15.53 0.14
C PHE A 532 -11.25 14.14 0.78
N ILE A 533 -11.37 14.07 2.11
CA ILE A 533 -11.53 12.81 2.83
C ILE A 533 -12.81 12.06 2.40
N GLU A 534 -13.95 12.74 2.29
CA GLU A 534 -15.20 12.14 1.83
C GLU A 534 -15.11 11.56 0.42
N ARG A 535 -14.37 12.22 -0.47
CA ARG A 535 -14.13 11.70 -1.83
C ARG A 535 -13.27 10.45 -1.80
N LEU A 536 -12.23 10.41 -0.95
CA LEU A 536 -11.41 9.21 -0.78
C LEU A 536 -12.25 8.04 -0.27
N GLN A 537 -13.11 8.27 0.72
CA GLN A 537 -14.02 7.25 1.25
C GLN A 537 -15.02 6.74 0.18
N LYS A 538 -15.63 7.64 -0.58
CA LYS A 538 -16.60 7.29 -1.64
C LYS A 538 -15.98 6.52 -2.82
N GLN A 539 -14.70 6.71 -3.07
CA GLN A 539 -13.96 6.01 -4.14
C GLN A 539 -13.39 4.66 -3.72
N ASP A 540 -13.71 4.20 -2.52
CA ASP A 540 -13.13 2.97 -1.92
C ASP A 540 -11.58 2.98 -1.89
N LYS A 541 -11.00 4.19 -1.92
CA LYS A 541 -9.56 4.43 -1.80
C LYS A 541 -9.18 4.69 -0.35
N ASP A 542 -9.68 3.85 0.55
CA ASP A 542 -9.29 3.94 1.95
C ASP A 542 -7.79 3.65 2.09
N LEU A 543 -7.16 4.39 2.96
CA LEU A 543 -5.71 4.35 3.10
C LEU A 543 -5.31 3.25 4.10
N ALA A 544 -4.13 2.69 3.91
CA ALA A 544 -3.58 1.72 4.85
C ALA A 544 -3.37 2.35 6.23
N GLN A 545 -3.66 1.59 7.29
CA GLN A 545 -3.32 1.99 8.65
C GLN A 545 -1.80 1.97 8.83
N PRO A 546 -1.22 2.93 9.56
CA PRO A 546 0.20 2.89 9.90
C PRO A 546 0.48 1.66 10.76
N THR A 547 1.54 0.92 10.41
CA THR A 547 1.90 -0.31 11.12
C THR A 547 2.77 0.03 12.33
N SER A 548 2.24 -0.11 13.54
CA SER A 548 2.99 0.17 14.80
C SER A 548 3.66 -1.05 15.43
N LEU A 549 3.68 -2.26 14.78
CA LEU A 549 3.81 -3.53 15.48
C LEU A 549 4.85 -4.50 14.87
N GLU A 550 6.06 -4.05 14.57
CA GLU A 550 7.10 -4.95 14.01
C GLU A 550 7.62 -6.05 14.97
N ASN A 551 7.30 -6.05 16.25
CA ASN A 551 7.87 -6.98 17.25
C ASN A 551 6.85 -7.65 18.20
N GLN A 552 5.58 -7.81 17.83
CA GLN A 552 4.61 -8.51 18.67
C GLN A 552 4.39 -9.95 18.23
N ASP A 553 4.18 -10.87 19.22
CA ASP A 553 3.75 -12.23 18.95
C ASP A 553 2.27 -12.21 18.53
N ALA A 554 2.02 -12.03 17.23
CA ALA A 554 0.69 -11.89 16.65
C ALA A 554 0.61 -12.52 15.25
N ILE A 555 -0.57 -13.04 14.94
CA ILE A 555 -0.93 -13.63 13.64
C ILE A 555 -0.97 -12.51 12.60
N SER A 556 -0.24 -12.67 11.52
CA SER A 556 -0.24 -11.71 10.41
C SER A 556 -1.32 -12.02 9.39
N VAL A 557 -2.05 -10.99 8.93
CA VAL A 557 -3.01 -11.10 7.81
C VAL A 557 -2.57 -10.21 6.69
N MET A 558 -2.47 -10.76 5.48
CA MET A 558 -2.06 -10.02 4.30
C MET A 558 -2.65 -10.60 3.02
N THR A 559 -2.55 -9.85 1.92
CA THR A 559 -2.95 -10.36 0.61
C THR A 559 -1.85 -11.24 0.00
N ILE A 560 -2.22 -12.13 -0.94
CA ILE A 560 -1.26 -12.93 -1.70
C ILE A 560 -0.22 -12.03 -2.36
N HIS A 561 -0.60 -10.89 -2.93
CA HIS A 561 0.32 -9.91 -3.51
C HIS A 561 1.30 -9.33 -2.48
N GLY A 562 0.81 -9.00 -1.30
CA GLY A 562 1.63 -8.47 -0.21
C GLY A 562 2.58 -9.49 0.42
N SER A 563 2.38 -10.79 0.14
CA SER A 563 3.23 -11.87 0.63
C SER A 563 4.37 -12.24 -0.32
N LYS A 564 4.40 -11.69 -1.54
CA LYS A 564 5.47 -11.97 -2.51
C LYS A 564 6.82 -11.56 -1.93
N GLY A 565 7.83 -12.42 -2.08
CA GLY A 565 9.16 -12.23 -1.48
C GLY A 565 9.26 -12.62 0.01
N LEU A 566 8.14 -12.91 0.69
CA LEU A 566 8.12 -13.35 2.08
C LEU A 566 7.94 -14.87 2.19
N GLU A 567 8.24 -15.43 3.37
CA GLU A 567 8.07 -16.84 3.71
C GLU A 567 7.60 -16.97 5.16
N PHE A 568 6.81 -18.03 5.45
CA PHE A 568 6.20 -18.20 6.76
C PHE A 568 6.16 -19.67 7.17
N PRO A 569 6.43 -20.01 8.44
CA PRO A 569 6.38 -21.37 8.91
C PRO A 569 5.01 -22.04 8.75
N VAL A 570 3.91 -21.31 8.99
CA VAL A 570 2.53 -21.79 8.93
C VAL A 570 1.68 -20.82 8.10
N VAL A 571 1.11 -21.31 7.02
CA VAL A 571 0.27 -20.53 6.11
C VAL A 571 -1.15 -21.05 6.10
N PHE A 572 -2.11 -20.17 6.35
CA PHE A 572 -3.52 -20.37 6.07
C PHE A 572 -3.88 -19.60 4.80
N LEU A 573 -4.14 -20.30 3.70
CA LEU A 573 -4.66 -19.71 2.48
C LEU A 573 -6.19 -19.66 2.58
N ILE A 574 -6.74 -18.49 2.91
CA ILE A 574 -8.17 -18.29 3.18
C ILE A 574 -8.93 -17.79 1.97
N ASP A 575 -10.26 -17.88 2.00
CA ASP A 575 -11.19 -17.39 0.97
C ASP A 575 -10.93 -18.00 -0.44
N THR A 576 -10.48 -19.26 -0.47
CA THR A 576 -10.11 -19.94 -1.74
C THR A 576 -11.32 -20.27 -2.63
N SER A 577 -12.53 -20.32 -2.07
CA SER A 577 -13.81 -20.51 -2.78
C SER A 577 -14.35 -19.25 -3.43
N ARG A 578 -13.67 -18.09 -3.25
CA ARG A 578 -14.05 -16.85 -3.90
C ARG A 578 -13.94 -16.94 -5.41
N ARG A 579 -14.99 -16.52 -6.10
CA ARG A 579 -14.99 -16.48 -7.57
C ARG A 579 -13.98 -15.50 -8.12
N PHE A 580 -13.33 -15.88 -9.21
CA PHE A 580 -12.41 -15.01 -9.93
C PHE A 580 -13.08 -13.72 -10.37
N ASN A 581 -12.37 -12.60 -10.24
CA ASN A 581 -12.90 -11.29 -10.61
C ASN A 581 -13.00 -11.17 -12.13
N GLN A 582 -14.18 -10.82 -12.63
CA GLN A 582 -14.47 -10.60 -14.05
C GLN A 582 -14.95 -9.18 -14.36
N GLN A 583 -14.85 -8.25 -13.39
CA GLN A 583 -15.38 -6.88 -13.58
C GLN A 583 -14.78 -6.16 -14.79
N ASP A 584 -13.48 -6.37 -15.05
CA ASP A 584 -12.80 -5.75 -16.19
C ASP A 584 -13.27 -6.28 -17.56
N LEU A 585 -13.87 -7.47 -17.58
CA LEU A 585 -14.46 -8.06 -18.79
C LEU A 585 -15.92 -7.62 -19.04
N GLN A 586 -16.57 -6.97 -18.07
CA GLN A 586 -17.99 -6.56 -18.15
C GLN A 586 -18.17 -5.07 -18.45
N ARG A 587 -17.07 -4.33 -18.64
CA ARG A 587 -17.12 -2.89 -18.95
C ARG A 587 -17.60 -2.66 -20.38
N SER A 588 -18.10 -1.46 -20.66
CA SER A 588 -18.50 -1.05 -22.01
C SER A 588 -17.34 -0.89 -22.98
N TYR A 589 -16.11 -1.03 -22.51
CA TYR A 589 -14.87 -1.06 -23.28
C TYR A 589 -13.83 -1.96 -22.63
N VAL A 590 -12.98 -2.54 -23.44
CA VAL A 590 -11.83 -3.33 -23.00
C VAL A 590 -10.57 -2.85 -23.70
N LEU A 591 -9.46 -2.86 -22.97
CA LEU A 591 -8.14 -2.44 -23.43
C LEU A 591 -7.17 -3.63 -23.34
N ASP A 592 -6.33 -3.79 -24.35
CA ASP A 592 -5.19 -4.71 -24.35
C ASP A 592 -4.00 -4.09 -25.08
N ASN A 593 -2.79 -4.36 -24.61
CA ASN A 593 -1.55 -3.75 -25.18
C ASN A 593 -1.34 -4.14 -26.64
N HIS A 594 -1.76 -5.33 -27.06
CA HIS A 594 -1.62 -5.83 -28.43
C HIS A 594 -2.90 -5.76 -29.25
N GLY A 595 -4.03 -5.98 -28.60
CA GLY A 595 -5.36 -5.97 -29.24
C GLY A 595 -5.98 -4.58 -29.42
N GLY A 596 -5.45 -3.57 -28.73
CA GLY A 596 -5.95 -2.20 -28.78
C GLY A 596 -7.22 -1.97 -27.94
N LEU A 597 -8.21 -1.31 -28.50
CA LEU A 597 -9.46 -0.93 -27.83
C LEU A 597 -10.66 -1.64 -28.48
N GLY A 598 -11.35 -2.45 -27.68
CA GLY A 598 -12.65 -3.00 -27.99
C GLY A 598 -13.77 -2.25 -27.27
N VAL A 599 -14.89 -1.99 -27.94
CA VAL A 599 -16.02 -1.27 -27.37
C VAL A 599 -17.35 -1.99 -27.62
N VAL A 600 -18.28 -1.83 -26.69
CA VAL A 600 -19.67 -2.21 -26.88
C VAL A 600 -20.37 -1.07 -27.60
N TYR A 601 -20.95 -1.36 -28.77
CA TYR A 601 -21.77 -0.40 -29.52
C TYR A 601 -23.14 -0.21 -28.86
N LEU A 602 -23.52 1.03 -28.66
CA LEU A 602 -24.80 1.41 -28.07
C LEU A 602 -25.71 2.02 -29.17
N ASP A 603 -26.73 1.31 -29.58
CA ASP A 603 -27.80 1.85 -30.44
C ASP A 603 -28.82 2.60 -29.55
N SER A 604 -28.73 3.93 -29.51
CA SER A 604 -29.61 4.76 -28.69
C SER A 604 -31.06 4.77 -29.14
N GLN A 605 -31.34 4.53 -30.41
CA GLN A 605 -32.68 4.49 -30.96
C GLN A 605 -33.41 3.20 -30.60
N LYS A 606 -32.72 2.07 -30.75
CA LYS A 606 -33.23 0.74 -30.41
C LYS A 606 -32.99 0.31 -28.98
N ARG A 607 -32.20 1.10 -28.21
CA ARG A 607 -31.77 0.80 -26.83
C ARG A 607 -31.09 -0.57 -26.70
N LEU A 608 -30.30 -0.93 -27.68
CA LEU A 608 -29.54 -2.19 -27.72
C LEU A 608 -28.08 -1.95 -27.44
N LYS A 609 -27.46 -2.87 -26.68
CA LYS A 609 -26.03 -3.00 -26.49
C LYS A 609 -25.54 -4.16 -27.34
N VAL A 610 -24.60 -3.91 -28.21
CA VAL A 610 -24.03 -4.92 -29.10
C VAL A 610 -22.52 -4.94 -28.92
N PRO A 611 -21.95 -6.06 -28.44
CA PRO A 611 -20.49 -6.20 -28.38
C PRO A 611 -19.94 -6.23 -29.81
N THR A 612 -18.84 -5.52 -30.06
CA THR A 612 -18.18 -5.53 -31.36
C THR A 612 -17.19 -6.72 -31.44
N LEU A 613 -16.83 -7.14 -32.67
CA LEU A 613 -15.86 -8.23 -32.80
C LEU A 613 -14.50 -7.95 -32.14
N PRO A 614 -13.91 -6.73 -32.24
CA PRO A 614 -12.72 -6.40 -31.48
C PRO A 614 -12.92 -6.52 -29.98
N GLU A 615 -14.06 -6.09 -29.43
CA GLU A 615 -14.38 -6.22 -28.03
C GLU A 615 -14.44 -7.69 -27.60
N LEU A 616 -15.15 -8.54 -28.36
CA LEU A 616 -15.26 -9.98 -28.09
C LEU A 616 -13.89 -10.67 -28.15
N ALA A 617 -13.06 -10.35 -29.15
CA ALA A 617 -11.72 -10.94 -29.33
C ALA A 617 -10.79 -10.54 -28.15
N ILE A 618 -10.75 -9.25 -27.83
CA ILE A 618 -9.92 -8.75 -26.72
C ILE A 618 -10.41 -9.32 -25.38
N THR A 619 -11.72 -9.40 -25.17
CA THR A 619 -12.31 -9.98 -23.96
C THR A 619 -11.93 -11.47 -23.80
N ALA A 620 -11.98 -12.24 -24.88
CA ALA A 620 -11.57 -13.66 -24.86
C ALA A 620 -10.07 -13.80 -24.51
N GLN A 621 -9.21 -12.99 -25.14
CA GLN A 621 -7.78 -12.99 -24.88
C GLN A 621 -7.46 -12.53 -23.44
N LYS A 622 -8.10 -11.47 -22.99
CA LYS A 622 -7.93 -10.95 -21.63
C LYS A 622 -8.40 -11.95 -20.58
N ARG A 623 -9.49 -12.69 -20.82
CA ARG A 623 -9.94 -13.77 -19.95
C ARG A 623 -8.89 -14.86 -19.79
N LYS A 624 -8.22 -15.26 -20.87
CA LYS A 624 -7.12 -16.23 -20.83
C LYS A 624 -5.97 -15.69 -19.97
N LYS A 625 -5.52 -14.45 -20.20
CA LYS A 625 -4.46 -13.80 -19.42
C LYS A 625 -4.82 -13.71 -17.92
N LEU A 626 -6.07 -13.35 -17.60
CA LEU A 626 -6.55 -13.31 -16.21
C LEU A 626 -6.52 -14.69 -15.55
N ARG A 627 -6.86 -15.76 -16.28
CA ARG A 627 -6.77 -17.13 -15.77
C ARG A 627 -5.32 -17.55 -15.50
N ALA A 628 -4.40 -17.23 -16.41
CA ALA A 628 -2.99 -17.47 -16.20
C ALA A 628 -2.45 -16.72 -14.97
N GLU A 629 -2.87 -15.46 -14.77
CA GLU A 629 -2.49 -14.69 -13.58
C GLU A 629 -3.06 -15.30 -12.29
N GLU A 630 -4.31 -15.76 -12.28
CA GLU A 630 -4.89 -16.45 -11.12
C GLU A 630 -4.15 -17.78 -10.79
N MET A 631 -3.70 -18.54 -11.81
CA MET A 631 -2.85 -19.71 -11.60
C MET A 631 -1.51 -19.32 -10.95
N ARG A 632 -0.86 -18.28 -11.44
CA ARG A 632 0.39 -17.78 -10.85
C ARG A 632 0.19 -17.27 -9.43
N LYS A 633 -0.96 -16.60 -9.12
CA LYS A 633 -1.32 -16.24 -7.75
C LYS A 633 -1.45 -17.44 -6.83
N LEU A 634 -2.07 -18.51 -7.31
CA LEU A 634 -2.14 -19.77 -6.57
C LEU A 634 -0.74 -20.32 -6.31
N TYR A 635 0.14 -20.34 -7.31
CA TYR A 635 1.53 -20.78 -7.17
C TYR A 635 2.27 -19.97 -6.09
N VAL A 636 2.19 -18.65 -6.16
CA VAL A 636 2.78 -17.77 -5.14
C VAL A 636 2.22 -18.09 -3.76
N ALA A 637 0.91 -18.26 -3.63
CA ALA A 637 0.28 -18.51 -2.33
C ALA A 637 0.75 -19.84 -1.71
N LEU A 638 0.81 -20.94 -2.49
CA LEU A 638 1.24 -22.25 -1.98
C LEU A 638 2.73 -22.25 -1.59
N THR A 639 3.58 -21.54 -2.37
CA THR A 639 5.03 -21.47 -2.13
C THR A 639 5.44 -20.50 -1.03
N ARG A 640 4.50 -19.81 -0.34
CA ARG A 640 4.82 -19.00 0.86
C ARG A 640 5.03 -19.84 2.11
N ALA A 641 4.48 -21.06 2.13
CA ALA A 641 4.57 -21.96 3.26
C ALA A 641 5.97 -22.61 3.36
N GLU A 642 6.54 -22.58 4.56
CA GLU A 642 7.76 -23.32 4.84
C GLU A 642 7.47 -24.76 5.32
N GLN A 643 6.55 -24.94 6.30
CA GLN A 643 6.39 -26.20 6.98
C GLN A 643 4.95 -26.72 7.02
N ARG A 644 3.97 -25.81 7.08
CA ARG A 644 2.54 -26.19 7.15
C ARG A 644 1.72 -25.30 6.23
N LEU A 645 0.82 -25.95 5.50
CA LEU A 645 -0.13 -25.29 4.60
C LEU A 645 -1.55 -25.75 4.93
N ILE A 646 -2.42 -24.80 5.20
CA ILE A 646 -3.84 -25.01 5.45
C ILE A 646 -4.61 -24.18 4.43
N ILE A 647 -5.38 -24.85 3.58
CA ILE A 647 -6.22 -24.23 2.55
C ILE A 647 -7.64 -24.15 3.08
N VAL A 648 -8.20 -22.95 3.11
CA VAL A 648 -9.49 -22.68 3.74
C VAL A 648 -10.48 -22.15 2.72
N GLY A 649 -11.67 -22.75 2.72
CA GLY A 649 -12.76 -22.34 1.84
C GLY A 649 -14.13 -22.67 2.44
N HIS A 650 -15.16 -22.46 1.62
CA HIS A 650 -16.52 -22.84 1.96
C HIS A 650 -17.20 -23.53 0.77
N CYS A 651 -18.22 -24.30 1.08
CA CYS A 651 -19.17 -24.83 0.10
C CYS A 651 -20.61 -24.72 0.63
N ASP A 652 -21.57 -24.79 -0.27
CA ASP A 652 -22.97 -24.86 0.16
C ASP A 652 -23.27 -26.25 0.75
N ASN A 653 -22.87 -27.29 0.02
CA ASN A 653 -23.08 -28.68 0.41
C ASN A 653 -21.91 -29.55 -0.08
N GLN A 654 -21.41 -30.45 0.76
CA GLN A 654 -20.28 -31.33 0.47
C GLN A 654 -20.54 -32.21 -0.76
N ALA A 655 -21.70 -32.83 -0.85
CA ALA A 655 -22.02 -33.76 -1.97
C ALA A 655 -22.01 -33.02 -3.33
N GLN A 656 -22.54 -31.79 -3.37
CA GLN A 656 -22.49 -30.97 -4.57
C GLN A 656 -21.07 -30.57 -4.95
N LEU A 657 -20.22 -30.20 -3.96
CA LEU A 657 -18.83 -29.89 -4.19
C LEU A 657 -18.06 -31.08 -4.76
N MET A 658 -18.25 -32.27 -4.17
CA MET A 658 -17.63 -33.52 -4.66
C MET A 658 -18.05 -33.82 -6.09
N LYS A 659 -19.33 -33.70 -6.41
CA LYS A 659 -19.85 -33.88 -7.76
C LYS A 659 -19.23 -32.86 -8.77
N GLN A 660 -18.96 -31.63 -8.33
CA GLN A 660 -18.28 -30.65 -9.16
C GLN A 660 -16.83 -31.06 -9.42
N TRP A 661 -16.11 -31.51 -8.39
CA TRP A 661 -14.71 -31.93 -8.51
C TRP A 661 -14.55 -33.24 -9.30
N GLN A 662 -15.53 -34.16 -9.25
CA GLN A 662 -15.54 -35.38 -10.05
C GLN A 662 -15.35 -35.14 -11.55
N LYS A 663 -15.69 -33.96 -12.05
CA LYS A 663 -15.38 -33.60 -13.46
C LYS A 663 -13.89 -33.69 -13.79
N GLY A 664 -13.00 -33.53 -12.82
CA GLY A 664 -11.57 -33.72 -13.00
C GLY A 664 -11.17 -35.14 -13.36
N GLN A 665 -11.95 -36.16 -12.94
CA GLN A 665 -11.71 -37.57 -13.24
C GLN A 665 -11.95 -37.90 -14.72
N ASN A 666 -12.68 -37.07 -15.44
CA ASN A 666 -12.93 -37.28 -16.87
C ASN A 666 -11.67 -37.04 -17.73
N SER A 667 -10.75 -36.23 -17.25
CA SER A 667 -9.49 -35.98 -17.98
C SER A 667 -8.56 -37.19 -17.89
N THR A 668 -8.23 -37.82 -19.02
CA THR A 668 -7.42 -39.06 -19.09
C THR A 668 -5.90 -38.78 -19.03
N GLN A 669 -5.47 -37.57 -19.33
CA GLN A 669 -4.07 -37.15 -19.26
C GLN A 669 -3.72 -36.57 -17.89
N GLN A 670 -2.42 -36.42 -17.60
CA GLN A 670 -1.96 -35.81 -16.35
C GLN A 670 -2.47 -34.36 -16.23
N ILE A 671 -2.35 -33.56 -17.27
CA ILE A 671 -2.93 -32.23 -17.35
C ILE A 671 -4.46 -32.34 -17.44
N LEU A 672 -5.18 -31.51 -16.70
CA LEU A 672 -6.64 -31.42 -16.79
C LEU A 672 -7.05 -30.78 -18.12
N ASP A 673 -8.15 -31.23 -18.69
CA ASP A 673 -8.68 -30.70 -19.93
C ASP A 673 -8.95 -29.20 -19.86
N ASP A 674 -8.67 -28.48 -20.94
CA ASP A 674 -8.84 -27.03 -21.05
C ASP A 674 -10.25 -26.59 -20.62
N GLY A 675 -11.28 -27.34 -21.00
CA GLY A 675 -12.67 -27.08 -20.63
C GLY A 675 -12.87 -27.11 -19.13
N VAL A 676 -12.36 -28.14 -18.47
CA VAL A 676 -12.48 -28.32 -17.01
C VAL A 676 -11.76 -27.20 -16.26
N ARG A 677 -10.55 -26.85 -16.68
CA ARG A 677 -9.76 -25.75 -16.07
C ARG A 677 -10.40 -24.37 -16.28
N ASN A 678 -10.96 -24.13 -17.47
CA ASN A 678 -11.62 -22.86 -17.80
C ASN A 678 -12.96 -22.67 -17.11
N ASP A 679 -13.71 -23.74 -16.86
CA ASP A 679 -15.00 -23.72 -16.17
C ASP A 679 -14.87 -23.55 -14.67
N ALA A 680 -13.69 -23.80 -14.10
CA ALA A 680 -13.39 -23.56 -12.69
C ALA A 680 -13.61 -22.09 -12.33
N ALA A 681 -14.31 -21.84 -11.23
CA ALA A 681 -14.70 -20.50 -10.83
C ALA A 681 -13.82 -19.88 -9.73
N SER A 682 -13.03 -20.71 -9.03
CA SER A 682 -12.28 -20.33 -7.84
C SER A 682 -10.94 -21.09 -7.75
N LEU A 683 -10.06 -20.65 -6.86
CA LEU A 683 -8.82 -21.37 -6.54
C LEU A 683 -9.13 -22.76 -5.96
N LEU A 684 -10.15 -22.85 -5.11
CA LEU A 684 -10.59 -24.10 -4.50
C LEU A 684 -11.05 -25.13 -5.56
N ASP A 685 -11.71 -24.67 -6.62
CA ASP A 685 -12.12 -25.57 -7.71
C ASP A 685 -10.90 -26.20 -8.40
N TRP A 686 -9.87 -25.44 -8.72
CA TRP A 686 -8.66 -25.98 -9.33
C TRP A 686 -7.97 -27.00 -8.43
N ILE A 687 -7.87 -26.69 -7.14
CA ILE A 687 -7.27 -27.61 -6.15
C ILE A 687 -8.10 -28.89 -6.07
N GLY A 688 -9.41 -28.80 -5.91
CA GLY A 688 -10.28 -29.96 -5.79
C GLY A 688 -10.34 -30.84 -7.03
N LEU A 689 -10.39 -30.23 -8.23
CA LEU A 689 -10.34 -30.92 -9.52
C LEU A 689 -9.03 -31.70 -9.69
N SER A 690 -7.93 -31.21 -9.16
CA SER A 690 -6.64 -31.88 -9.20
C SER A 690 -6.55 -33.01 -8.17
N LEU A 691 -7.00 -32.76 -6.92
CA LEU A 691 -6.88 -33.72 -5.83
C LEU A 691 -7.83 -34.91 -5.93
N ILE A 692 -9.02 -34.74 -6.51
CA ILE A 692 -10.02 -35.83 -6.68
C ILE A 692 -9.48 -36.98 -7.50
N ARG A 693 -8.44 -36.80 -8.28
CA ARG A 693 -7.78 -37.79 -9.15
C ARG A 693 -6.68 -38.58 -8.43
N HIS A 694 -6.27 -38.11 -7.23
CA HIS A 694 -5.19 -38.74 -6.48
C HIS A 694 -5.70 -39.92 -5.64
N PRO A 695 -4.92 -41.02 -5.47
CA PRO A 695 -5.34 -42.22 -4.72
C PRO A 695 -5.83 -41.94 -3.29
N GLN A 696 -5.33 -40.88 -2.65
CA GLN A 696 -5.75 -40.50 -1.29
C GLN A 696 -7.17 -39.92 -1.22
N ALA A 697 -7.76 -39.52 -2.35
CA ALA A 697 -9.12 -39.00 -2.41
C ALA A 697 -10.18 -40.11 -2.60
N LYS A 698 -9.82 -41.40 -2.55
CA LYS A 698 -10.70 -42.53 -2.78
C LYS A 698 -12.00 -42.52 -1.95
N ASP A 699 -11.93 -41.99 -0.74
CA ASP A 699 -13.06 -41.93 0.18
C ASP A 699 -13.92 -40.67 0.02
N TRP A 700 -13.59 -39.80 -0.94
CA TRP A 700 -14.33 -38.55 -1.15
C TRP A 700 -15.58 -38.76 -1.99
N THR A 701 -15.61 -39.80 -2.82
CA THR A 701 -16.75 -40.10 -3.70
C THR A 701 -16.99 -41.62 -3.76
N THR A 702 -18.21 -42.02 -4.08
CA THR A 702 -18.58 -43.43 -4.25
C THR A 702 -18.07 -44.04 -5.54
N ASP A 703 -17.90 -43.22 -6.60
CA ASP A 703 -17.48 -43.62 -7.94
C ASP A 703 -16.08 -43.12 -8.23
N TYR A 704 -15.09 -43.56 -7.43
CA TYR A 704 -13.73 -43.10 -7.50
C TYR A 704 -12.93 -43.84 -8.58
N GLU A 705 -12.33 -43.09 -9.52
CA GLU A 705 -11.38 -43.60 -10.50
C GLU A 705 -10.05 -42.81 -10.40
N PRO A 706 -8.98 -43.42 -9.87
CA PRO A 706 -7.68 -42.74 -9.77
C PRO A 706 -7.03 -42.60 -11.15
N LEU A 707 -6.36 -41.49 -11.39
CA LEU A 707 -5.52 -41.36 -12.57
C LEU A 707 -4.29 -42.27 -12.43
N LEU A 708 -4.05 -43.15 -13.41
CA LEU A 708 -2.93 -44.09 -13.39
C LEU A 708 -1.57 -43.36 -13.22
N ALA A 709 -1.41 -42.24 -13.84
CA ALA A 709 -0.19 -41.39 -13.73
C ALA A 709 0.11 -40.92 -12.30
N LEU A 710 -0.89 -40.86 -11.41
CA LEU A 710 -0.74 -40.46 -10.01
C LEU A 710 -0.67 -41.63 -9.04
N SER A 711 -0.75 -42.89 -9.51
CA SER A 711 -0.79 -44.06 -8.65
C SER A 711 0.45 -44.26 -7.77
N GLY A 712 1.58 -43.68 -8.14
CA GLY A 712 2.84 -43.69 -7.38
C GLY A 712 3.15 -42.42 -6.59
N ASP A 713 2.27 -41.41 -6.64
CA ASP A 713 2.46 -40.17 -5.92
C ASP A 713 2.28 -40.39 -4.41
N GLN A 714 3.18 -39.82 -3.59
CA GLN A 714 3.22 -39.97 -2.15
C GLN A 714 2.78 -38.72 -1.40
N THR A 715 2.23 -37.73 -2.11
CA THR A 715 1.80 -36.47 -1.51
C THR A 715 0.71 -36.70 -0.49
N GLU A 716 0.89 -36.18 0.71
CA GLU A 716 -0.08 -36.31 1.80
C GLU A 716 -0.94 -35.06 1.95
N PHE A 717 -2.26 -35.23 1.93
CA PHE A 717 -3.22 -34.16 2.20
C PHE A 717 -4.45 -34.68 2.92
N LYS A 718 -5.18 -33.78 3.61
CA LYS A 718 -6.34 -34.13 4.42
C LYS A 718 -7.49 -33.17 4.16
N LEU A 719 -8.67 -33.68 3.86
CA LEU A 719 -9.93 -32.93 3.82
C LEU A 719 -10.58 -32.92 5.20
N ILE A 720 -10.89 -31.73 5.70
CA ILE A 720 -11.57 -31.49 6.97
C ILE A 720 -12.83 -30.68 6.67
N MET A 721 -13.98 -31.33 6.79
CA MET A 721 -15.28 -30.67 6.67
C MET A 721 -15.74 -30.20 8.05
N THR A 722 -16.24 -28.97 8.11
CA THR A 722 -16.83 -28.42 9.32
C THR A 722 -18.08 -27.61 8.99
N ASN A 723 -18.97 -27.46 9.96
CA ASN A 723 -20.18 -26.65 9.86
C ASN A 723 -20.44 -25.97 11.22
N GLU A 724 -21.48 -25.17 11.33
CA GLU A 724 -21.78 -24.43 12.55
C GLU A 724 -21.96 -25.36 13.78
N THR A 725 -22.59 -26.51 13.61
CA THR A 725 -22.77 -27.49 14.68
C THR A 725 -21.43 -28.07 15.15
N LEU A 726 -20.55 -28.44 14.24
CA LEU A 726 -19.21 -28.97 14.54
C LEU A 726 -18.27 -27.92 15.12
N LEU A 727 -18.45 -26.65 14.73
CA LEU A 727 -17.72 -25.54 15.32
C LEU A 727 -18.11 -25.29 16.78
N GLY A 728 -19.34 -25.63 17.21
CA GLY A 728 -19.81 -25.49 18.59
C GLY A 728 -19.82 -24.04 19.07
N GLU A 729 -19.80 -23.81 20.38
CA GLU A 729 -19.93 -22.47 20.95
C GLU A 729 -18.85 -21.47 20.48
N ILE A 730 -19.30 -20.26 20.14
CA ILE A 730 -18.47 -19.13 19.77
C ILE A 730 -18.42 -18.16 20.93
N PRO A 731 -17.26 -17.81 21.47
CA PRO A 731 -17.15 -16.83 22.55
C PRO A 731 -17.80 -15.48 22.16
N GLY A 732 -18.65 -14.94 23.01
CA GLY A 732 -19.28 -13.63 22.81
C GLY A 732 -20.46 -13.59 21.82
N SER A 733 -21.04 -14.72 21.40
CA SER A 733 -22.38 -14.72 20.79
C SER A 733 -23.42 -14.25 21.80
N LEU A 734 -24.38 -13.43 21.36
CA LEU A 734 -25.34 -12.62 22.15
C LEU A 734 -26.22 -13.35 23.21
N HIS A 735 -25.66 -14.28 23.96
CA HIS A 735 -26.28 -14.80 25.18
C HIS A 735 -25.45 -14.32 26.37
N ASN A 736 -25.97 -13.31 27.04
CA ASN A 736 -25.56 -12.76 28.33
C ASN A 736 -24.57 -11.60 28.41
N ASP A 737 -24.90 -10.42 27.90
CA ASP A 737 -24.33 -9.15 28.41
C ASP A 737 -24.72 -8.93 29.91
N GLN A 738 -25.71 -9.64 30.45
CA GLN A 738 -26.05 -9.56 31.86
C GLN A 738 -25.13 -10.35 32.81
N ASP A 739 -24.49 -11.42 32.32
CA ASP A 739 -23.59 -12.24 33.14
C ASP A 739 -22.19 -11.63 33.29
N TRP A 740 -21.73 -10.84 32.29
CA TRP A 740 -20.39 -10.24 32.32
C TRP A 740 -20.28 -9.16 33.40
N GLY A 741 -21.31 -8.31 33.51
CA GLY A 741 -21.40 -7.29 34.57
C GLY A 741 -21.43 -7.92 35.96
N GLN A 742 -22.15 -9.03 36.14
CA GLN A 742 -22.21 -9.76 37.42
C GLN A 742 -20.90 -10.51 37.73
N GLN A 743 -20.21 -11.07 36.71
CA GLN A 743 -18.90 -11.70 36.93
C GLN A 743 -17.82 -10.68 37.27
N GLN A 744 -17.80 -9.51 36.63
CA GLN A 744 -16.90 -8.41 37.02
C GLN A 744 -17.19 -7.90 38.41
N GLN A 745 -18.46 -7.76 38.78
CA GLN A 745 -18.86 -7.32 40.12
C GLN A 745 -18.48 -8.34 41.21
N LYS A 746 -18.59 -9.64 40.90
CA LYS A 746 -18.09 -10.71 41.80
C LYS A 746 -16.57 -10.75 41.87
N ALA A 747 -15.86 -10.56 40.74
CA ALA A 747 -14.40 -10.51 40.72
C ALA A 747 -13.87 -9.29 41.50
N LEU A 748 -14.52 -8.13 41.39
CA LEU A 748 -14.18 -6.93 42.17
C LEU A 748 -14.40 -7.09 43.67
N GLN A 749 -15.42 -7.90 44.07
CA GLN A 749 -15.68 -8.23 45.46
C GLN A 749 -14.69 -9.19 46.09
N THR A 750 -13.93 -9.92 45.29
CA THR A 750 -12.91 -10.89 45.76
C THR A 750 -11.48 -10.35 45.74
N ILE A 751 -11.26 -9.11 45.32
CA ILE A 751 -9.93 -8.48 45.33
C ILE A 751 -9.60 -8.07 46.77
N ASP A 752 -8.62 -8.71 47.37
CA ASP A 752 -8.02 -8.28 48.62
C ASP A 752 -7.20 -7.00 48.38
N LEU A 753 -7.74 -5.85 48.75
CA LEU A 753 -7.09 -4.53 48.61
C LEU A 753 -5.80 -4.42 49.46
N ASN A 754 -5.55 -5.36 50.35
CA ASN A 754 -4.30 -5.44 51.14
C ASN A 754 -3.29 -6.41 50.52
N SER A 755 -3.52 -6.95 49.36
CA SER A 755 -2.59 -7.83 48.67
C SER A 755 -1.35 -7.05 48.17
N GLY A 756 -0.18 -7.66 48.18
CA GLY A 756 1.04 -7.06 47.62
C GLY A 756 0.93 -6.59 46.17
N ILE A 757 -0.04 -7.15 45.43
CA ILE A 757 -0.39 -6.76 44.04
C ILE A 757 -1.01 -5.38 44.02
N ALA A 758 -1.94 -5.04 44.95
CA ALA A 758 -2.55 -3.72 45.00
C ALA A 758 -1.52 -2.64 45.33
N THR A 759 -0.56 -2.94 46.20
CA THR A 759 0.56 -2.05 46.50
C THR A 759 1.48 -1.86 45.27
N ALA A 760 1.82 -2.91 44.56
CA ALA A 760 2.65 -2.84 43.37
C ALA A 760 1.96 -2.05 42.24
N ILE A 761 0.64 -2.20 42.07
CA ILE A 761 -0.15 -1.40 41.11
C ILE A 761 -0.18 0.08 41.54
N ALA A 762 -0.36 0.37 42.81
CA ALA A 762 -0.34 1.74 43.32
C ALA A 762 1.03 2.41 43.15
N GLU A 763 2.12 1.69 43.36
CA GLU A 763 3.48 2.15 43.10
C GLU A 763 3.70 2.43 41.59
N GLN A 764 3.24 1.56 40.71
CA GLN A 764 3.31 1.79 39.25
C GLN A 764 2.47 2.98 38.79
N LEU A 765 1.26 3.14 39.31
CA LEU A 765 0.37 4.26 38.95
C LEU A 765 0.85 5.60 39.50
N THR A 766 1.62 5.60 40.57
CA THR A 766 2.22 6.80 41.17
C THR A 766 3.66 7.07 40.71
N PHE A 767 4.22 6.20 39.90
CA PHE A 767 5.57 6.37 39.36
C PHE A 767 5.66 7.64 38.50
N LYS A 768 6.57 8.53 38.89
CA LYS A 768 6.93 9.70 38.08
C LYS A 768 8.32 9.44 37.48
N TYR A 769 8.38 9.55 36.18
CA TYR A 769 9.66 9.42 35.48
C TYR A 769 10.65 10.49 35.97
N PRO A 770 11.83 10.09 36.48
CA PRO A 770 12.75 11.04 37.13
C PRO A 770 13.33 12.08 36.16
N ALA A 771 13.48 11.75 34.87
CA ALA A 771 13.99 12.65 33.85
C ALA A 771 12.85 13.29 33.01
N ASN A 772 11.80 13.77 33.67
CA ASN A 772 10.62 14.33 32.99
C ASN A 772 10.96 15.50 32.05
N VAL A 773 11.96 16.33 32.37
CA VAL A 773 12.38 17.46 31.54
C VAL A 773 12.97 16.93 30.20
N ALA A 774 13.77 15.88 30.23
CA ALA A 774 14.34 15.27 29.03
C ALA A 774 13.26 14.74 28.07
N THR A 775 12.08 14.34 28.57
CA THR A 775 10.96 13.92 27.72
C THR A 775 10.29 15.08 26.97
N GLN A 776 10.55 16.31 27.38
CA GLN A 776 9.99 17.54 26.80
C GLN A 776 11.03 18.31 25.96
N THR A 777 12.22 17.81 25.82
CA THR A 777 13.31 18.41 25.05
C THR A 777 13.64 17.57 23.82
N THR A 778 14.40 18.14 22.87
CA THR A 778 14.86 17.45 21.66
C THR A 778 16.36 17.17 21.74
N ALA A 779 16.80 16.03 21.22
CA ALA A 779 18.21 15.66 21.13
C ALA A 779 18.92 16.26 19.88
N TYR A 780 18.19 16.94 19.01
CA TYR A 780 18.67 17.46 17.74
C TYR A 780 18.01 18.80 17.42
N GLN A 781 18.80 19.82 17.10
CA GLN A 781 18.32 21.15 16.74
C GLN A 781 19.20 21.84 15.67
N SER A 782 18.61 22.67 14.85
CA SER A 782 19.34 23.59 13.99
C SER A 782 19.73 24.86 14.75
N VAL A 783 20.79 25.53 14.28
CA VAL A 783 21.19 26.83 14.86
C VAL A 783 20.04 27.85 14.82
N SER A 784 19.21 27.83 13.77
CA SER A 784 18.04 28.67 13.64
C SER A 784 16.97 28.36 14.68
N GLU A 785 16.78 27.10 15.06
CA GLU A 785 15.85 26.67 16.13
C GLU A 785 16.39 27.06 17.50
N VAL A 786 17.67 26.86 17.76
CA VAL A 786 18.31 27.34 18.99
C VAL A 786 18.18 28.86 19.11
N LYS A 787 18.38 29.60 18.02
CA LYS A 787 18.16 31.05 17.98
C LYS A 787 16.76 31.43 18.45
N ARG A 788 15.71 30.74 17.97
CA ARG A 788 14.32 31.02 18.30
C ARG A 788 13.96 30.66 19.74
N LEU A 789 14.62 29.68 20.36
CA LEU A 789 14.43 29.35 21.78
C LEU A 789 14.82 30.52 22.70
N PHE A 790 15.67 31.43 22.23
CA PHE A 790 16.17 32.58 22.97
C PHE A 790 15.57 33.93 22.50
N GLU A 791 14.76 33.95 21.43
CA GLU A 791 14.02 35.13 20.99
C GLU A 791 12.72 35.27 21.78
N ASP A 792 12.70 36.13 22.82
CA ASP A 792 11.49 36.60 23.46
C ASP A 792 10.87 37.69 22.56
N PRO A 793 9.52 37.73 22.39
CA PRO A 793 8.87 38.75 21.57
C PRO A 793 9.22 40.21 21.97
N ASP A 794 9.72 40.41 23.18
CA ASP A 794 10.02 41.74 23.72
C ASP A 794 11.49 42.05 23.98
N ASN A 795 12.44 41.06 23.92
CA ASN A 795 13.89 41.40 23.96
C ASN A 795 14.89 40.23 23.83
N THR A 796 15.83 40.27 22.92
CA THR A 796 17.29 40.08 23.02
C THR A 796 17.82 38.81 23.73
N GLY A 797 17.42 37.57 23.29
CA GLY A 797 17.88 36.37 23.99
C GLY A 797 19.26 35.81 23.56
N LEU A 798 19.62 35.79 22.29
CA LEU A 798 20.80 35.06 21.79
C LEU A 798 22.14 35.79 22.06
N GLY A 799 22.09 37.11 22.23
CA GLY A 799 23.26 37.87 22.61
C GLY A 799 23.86 37.55 23.98
N GLN A 800 23.11 36.80 24.81
CA GLN A 800 23.48 36.38 26.15
C GLN A 800 23.88 34.91 26.23
N LEU A 801 24.02 34.18 25.12
CA LEU A 801 24.53 32.81 25.11
C LEU A 801 26.03 32.83 25.43
N ASP A 802 26.29 32.84 26.72
CA ASP A 802 27.63 32.63 27.25
C ASP A 802 27.77 31.14 27.52
N LEU A 803 28.51 30.44 26.71
CA LEU A 803 28.79 29.00 26.87
C LEU A 803 29.53 28.68 28.16
N ALA A 804 29.93 29.70 28.92
CA ALA A 804 30.60 29.58 30.23
C ALA A 804 29.66 29.92 31.41
N ALA A 805 28.41 30.29 31.23
CA ALA A 805 27.51 30.73 32.29
C ALA A 805 26.53 29.65 32.76
N GLU A 806 26.47 29.42 34.07
CA GLU A 806 25.72 28.37 34.78
C GLU A 806 24.21 28.61 34.96
N GLN A 807 23.47 29.28 34.05
CA GLN A 807 22.03 29.50 34.24
C GLN A 807 21.16 28.93 33.09
N PRO A 808 20.31 27.92 33.37
CA PRO A 808 19.43 27.27 32.42
C PRO A 808 18.10 28.02 32.17
N ARG A 809 17.45 27.84 31.00
CA ARG A 809 16.22 28.53 30.58
C ARG A 809 15.14 27.57 30.08
N GLN A 810 13.85 27.97 30.10
CA GLN A 810 12.70 27.15 29.77
C GLN A 810 12.66 26.71 28.30
N ALA A 811 12.39 25.42 28.08
CA ALA A 811 12.29 24.82 26.76
C ALA A 811 10.85 24.67 26.28
N ASN A 812 10.52 25.23 25.12
CA ASN A 812 9.36 24.85 24.37
C ASN A 812 9.76 23.86 23.26
N ARG A 813 9.08 22.71 23.21
CA ARG A 813 9.36 21.61 22.29
C ARG A 813 9.03 21.93 20.83
N TYR A 814 8.22 22.95 20.58
CA TYR A 814 7.70 23.30 19.26
C TYR A 814 7.87 24.79 19.00
N VAL A 815 8.80 25.11 18.11
CA VAL A 815 8.88 26.43 17.50
C VAL A 815 8.15 26.36 16.15
N THR A 816 6.97 27.00 16.09
CA THR A 816 6.19 27.05 14.86
C THR A 816 6.84 28.03 13.87
N ASP A 817 7.26 27.52 12.73
CA ASP A 817 7.63 28.38 11.60
C ASP A 817 6.40 29.10 11.07
N SER A 818 6.45 30.43 10.98
CA SER A 818 5.54 31.16 10.14
C SER A 818 5.91 30.88 8.68
N LEU A 819 5.20 29.90 8.06
CA LEU A 819 5.41 29.54 6.66
C LEU A 819 5.19 30.75 5.77
N ALA A 820 6.22 31.07 4.98
CA ALA A 820 6.13 32.07 3.91
C ALA A 820 4.97 31.69 2.97
N GLN A 821 4.13 32.65 2.61
CA GLN A 821 3.04 32.42 1.65
C GLN A 821 3.61 31.94 0.32
N PRO A 822 2.99 30.91 -0.31
CA PRO A 822 3.43 30.40 -1.61
C PRO A 822 3.47 31.52 -2.66
N GLN A 823 4.54 31.60 -3.42
CA GLN A 823 4.82 32.67 -4.41
C GLN A 823 3.73 32.87 -5.47
N PHE A 824 2.92 31.85 -5.76
CA PHE A 824 1.85 31.94 -6.76
C PHE A 824 0.58 32.67 -6.29
N LEU A 825 0.46 33.00 -5.01
CA LEU A 825 -0.63 33.83 -4.48
C LEU A 825 -0.26 35.33 -4.43
N GLN A 826 0.96 35.66 -4.76
CA GLN A 826 1.42 37.05 -4.80
C GLN A 826 1.17 37.62 -6.20
N THR A 827 0.22 38.53 -6.32
CA THR A 827 0.17 39.50 -7.44
C THR A 827 1.52 40.17 -7.52
N VAL A 828 2.16 40.22 -8.75
CA VAL A 828 3.46 40.79 -9.10
C VAL A 828 4.00 41.71 -8.00
N GLN A 829 4.70 41.16 -7.00
CA GLN A 829 5.31 41.91 -5.93
C GLN A 829 6.81 42.05 -6.18
N GLN A 830 7.37 43.15 -5.71
CA GLN A 830 8.83 43.34 -5.72
C GLN A 830 9.50 42.24 -4.90
N PRO A 831 10.71 41.80 -5.26
CA PRO A 831 11.45 40.79 -4.51
C PRO A 831 11.53 41.13 -3.03
N THR A 832 11.31 40.18 -2.17
CA THR A 832 11.41 40.37 -0.71
C THR A 832 12.85 40.54 -0.28
N ALA A 833 13.08 41.16 0.86
CA ALA A 833 14.42 41.32 1.43
C ALA A 833 15.11 39.95 1.67
N ALA A 834 14.33 38.92 2.06
CA ALA A 834 14.83 37.55 2.26
C ALA A 834 15.29 36.93 0.93
N GLU A 835 14.54 37.09 -0.16
CA GLU A 835 14.92 36.57 -1.47
C GLU A 835 16.20 37.27 -2.00
N VAL A 836 16.31 38.58 -1.82
CA VAL A 836 17.51 39.30 -2.19
C VAL A 836 18.70 38.89 -1.32
N GLY A 837 18.47 38.63 -0.03
CA GLY A 837 19.46 38.10 0.89
C GLY A 837 20.02 36.76 0.43
N THR A 838 19.15 35.76 0.22
CA THR A 838 19.53 34.42 -0.26
C THR A 838 20.27 34.49 -1.60
N ALA A 839 19.80 35.33 -2.51
CA ALA A 839 20.46 35.57 -3.79
C ALA A 839 21.87 36.17 -3.64
N THR A 840 22.05 37.09 -2.70
CA THR A 840 23.34 37.73 -2.42
C THR A 840 24.33 36.71 -1.81
N HIS A 841 23.89 35.84 -0.91
CA HIS A 841 24.69 34.72 -0.41
C HIS A 841 25.11 33.75 -1.53
N LEU A 842 24.22 33.43 -2.45
CA LEU A 842 24.54 32.57 -3.61
C LEU A 842 25.64 33.24 -4.49
N VAL A 843 25.56 34.54 -4.72
CA VAL A 843 26.60 35.26 -5.48
C VAL A 843 27.95 35.23 -4.74
N LEU A 844 27.97 35.45 -3.42
CA LEU A 844 29.18 35.37 -2.59
C LEU A 844 29.79 33.96 -2.56
N GLN A 845 28.94 32.94 -2.61
CA GLN A 845 29.35 31.54 -2.67
C GLN A 845 30.06 31.21 -4.00
N GLU A 846 29.54 31.72 -5.12
CA GLU A 846 29.97 31.37 -6.48
C GLU A 846 31.12 32.27 -7.02
N ILE A 847 31.56 33.27 -6.27
CA ILE A 847 32.69 34.13 -6.67
C ILE A 847 33.99 33.31 -6.76
N ASP A 848 34.70 33.45 -7.88
CA ASP A 848 36.05 32.88 -8.05
C ASP A 848 37.09 33.75 -7.36
N LEU A 849 37.55 33.33 -6.18
CA LEU A 849 38.57 34.07 -5.38
C LEU A 849 39.97 34.01 -5.98
N THR A 850 40.23 33.22 -7.01
CA THR A 850 41.53 33.13 -7.69
C THR A 850 41.73 34.26 -8.72
N GLN A 851 40.65 34.99 -9.04
CA GLN A 851 40.67 36.10 -9.98
C GLN A 851 40.36 37.41 -9.25
N PRO A 852 40.85 38.55 -9.78
CA PRO A 852 40.50 39.85 -9.21
C PRO A 852 39.00 40.11 -9.24
N VAL A 853 38.42 40.40 -8.08
CA VAL A 853 37.01 40.75 -7.96
C VAL A 853 36.82 42.20 -8.38
N THR A 854 36.03 42.39 -9.42
CA THR A 854 35.69 43.70 -9.99
C THR A 854 34.20 43.80 -10.22
N LEU A 855 33.69 45.04 -10.35
CA LEU A 855 32.24 45.20 -10.63
C LEU A 855 31.83 44.47 -11.92
N ALA A 856 32.70 44.41 -12.92
CA ALA A 856 32.43 43.72 -14.17
C ALA A 856 32.41 42.18 -13.98
N SER A 857 33.29 41.62 -13.15
CA SER A 857 33.30 40.19 -12.87
C SER A 857 32.09 39.78 -12.03
N LEU A 858 31.66 40.60 -11.07
CA LEU A 858 30.45 40.39 -10.28
C LEU A 858 29.18 40.43 -11.16
N GLN A 859 29.11 41.44 -12.08
CA GLN A 859 27.99 41.53 -13.01
C GLN A 859 27.95 40.30 -13.94
N ALA A 860 29.07 39.87 -14.48
CA ALA A 860 29.14 38.66 -15.34
C ALA A 860 28.74 37.40 -14.60
N LEU A 861 29.08 37.29 -13.31
CA LEU A 861 28.65 36.19 -12.45
C LEU A 861 27.14 36.21 -12.26
N VAL A 862 26.55 37.34 -11.92
CA VAL A 862 25.11 37.49 -11.76
C VAL A 862 24.37 37.15 -13.06
N ASP A 863 24.86 37.66 -14.21
CA ASP A 863 24.28 37.36 -15.52
C ASP A 863 24.35 35.85 -15.84
N ARG A 864 25.45 35.19 -15.48
CA ARG A 864 25.59 33.72 -15.61
C ARG A 864 24.57 32.97 -14.76
N LEU A 865 24.39 33.38 -13.50
CA LEU A 865 23.42 32.74 -12.58
C LEU A 865 21.97 32.94 -13.06
N VAL A 866 21.67 34.08 -13.66
CA VAL A 866 20.37 34.32 -14.29
C VAL A 866 20.17 33.46 -15.52
N LEU A 867 21.18 33.30 -16.38
CA LEU A 867 21.12 32.41 -17.55
C LEU A 867 20.94 30.92 -17.16
N GLN A 868 21.52 30.52 -16.05
CA GLN A 868 21.38 29.17 -15.49
C GLN A 868 20.05 28.93 -14.74
N ASN A 869 19.15 29.93 -14.68
CA ASN A 869 17.92 29.91 -13.88
C ASN A 869 18.14 29.66 -12.36
N SER A 870 19.35 29.85 -11.88
CA SER A 870 19.66 29.78 -10.45
C SER A 870 19.26 31.08 -9.73
N LEU A 871 19.07 32.18 -10.48
CA LEU A 871 18.65 33.46 -9.97
C LEU A 871 17.60 34.08 -10.89
N SER A 872 16.52 34.65 -10.34
CA SER A 872 15.55 35.37 -11.15
C SER A 872 16.06 36.77 -11.51
N ALA A 873 15.78 37.25 -12.73
CA ALA A 873 16.22 38.57 -13.21
C ALA A 873 15.73 39.72 -12.30
N ASN A 874 14.52 39.60 -11.72
CA ASN A 874 13.95 40.62 -10.84
C ASN A 874 14.71 40.72 -9.50
N VAL A 875 15.16 39.59 -8.95
CA VAL A 875 15.97 39.53 -7.73
C VAL A 875 17.38 39.97 -8.00
N ALA A 876 17.96 39.53 -9.12
CA ALA A 876 19.32 39.95 -9.57
C ALA A 876 19.48 41.48 -9.67
N ALA A 877 18.45 42.14 -10.20
CA ALA A 877 18.45 43.62 -10.33
C ALA A 877 18.43 44.37 -8.97
N LYS A 878 18.17 43.67 -7.86
CA LYS A 878 18.14 44.28 -6.51
C LYS A 878 19.41 44.02 -5.70
N ILE A 879 20.32 43.17 -6.18
CA ILE A 879 21.57 42.89 -5.50
C ILE A 879 22.50 44.11 -5.63
N ASN A 880 23.01 44.60 -4.50
CA ASN A 880 23.94 45.74 -4.49
C ASN A 880 25.38 45.23 -4.71
N LEU A 881 25.80 45.22 -5.97
CA LEU A 881 27.15 44.75 -6.35
C LEU A 881 28.27 45.64 -5.78
N ASN A 882 27.99 46.91 -5.49
CA ASN A 882 28.99 47.80 -4.88
C ASN A 882 29.30 47.35 -3.44
N HIS A 883 28.30 47.00 -2.67
CA HIS A 883 28.52 46.47 -1.31
C HIS A 883 29.30 45.14 -1.33
N LEU A 884 29.09 44.30 -2.35
CA LEU A 884 29.90 43.10 -2.54
C LEU A 884 31.36 43.43 -2.86
N LEU A 885 31.59 44.45 -3.70
CA LEU A 885 32.92 44.87 -4.02
C LEU A 885 33.62 45.47 -2.78
N THR A 886 32.93 46.31 -2.00
CA THR A 886 33.45 46.89 -0.74
C THR A 886 33.87 45.80 0.26
N PHE A 887 33.16 44.67 0.29
CA PHE A 887 33.57 43.52 1.12
C PHE A 887 34.96 43.03 0.74
N PHE A 888 35.25 42.87 -0.55
CA PHE A 888 36.54 42.41 -1.02
C PHE A 888 37.63 43.48 -0.94
N GLU A 889 37.28 44.74 -0.77
CA GLU A 889 38.20 45.84 -0.49
C GLU A 889 38.56 45.98 0.99
N SER A 890 37.77 45.34 1.90
CA SER A 890 38.03 45.31 3.35
C SER A 890 39.28 44.47 3.69
N ASP A 891 39.82 44.64 4.89
CA ASP A 891 40.97 43.88 5.38
C ASP A 891 40.74 42.39 5.33
N LEU A 892 39.55 41.91 5.73
CA LEU A 892 39.14 40.49 5.61
C LEU A 892 39.08 40.08 4.13
N GLY A 893 38.42 40.85 3.28
CA GLY A 893 38.27 40.53 1.86
C GLY A 893 39.59 40.38 1.14
N GLN A 894 40.57 41.24 1.46
CA GLN A 894 41.94 41.16 0.95
C GLN A 894 42.69 39.91 1.41
N GLN A 895 42.45 39.47 2.66
CA GLN A 895 42.97 38.20 3.17
C GLN A 895 42.38 37.01 2.45
N LEU A 896 41.05 37.05 2.16
CA LEU A 896 40.39 35.98 1.42
C LEU A 896 40.94 35.84 -0.02
N LEU A 897 41.22 36.98 -0.69
CA LEU A 897 41.81 37.02 -2.03
C LEU A 897 43.30 36.62 -2.03
N ALA A 898 44.04 36.89 -0.94
CA ALA A 898 45.42 36.47 -0.81
C ALA A 898 45.60 34.96 -0.56
N HIS A 899 44.63 34.31 0.03
CA HIS A 899 44.69 32.88 0.41
C HIS A 899 43.45 32.11 -0.05
N PRO A 900 43.09 32.08 -1.32
CA PRO A 900 41.84 31.51 -1.83
C PRO A 900 41.69 30.04 -1.52
N GLU A 901 42.79 29.25 -1.45
CA GLU A 901 42.78 27.83 -1.14
C GLU A 901 42.49 27.55 0.35
N ALA A 902 42.72 28.49 1.23
CA ALA A 902 42.50 28.40 2.66
C ALA A 902 41.09 28.87 3.08
N VAL A 903 40.31 29.42 2.16
CA VAL A 903 38.94 29.86 2.37
C VAL A 903 37.99 28.66 2.24
N LYS A 904 37.09 28.49 3.22
CA LYS A 904 35.96 27.56 3.14
C LYS A 904 34.69 28.37 3.24
N ARG A 905 33.71 28.08 2.33
CA ARG A 905 32.43 28.77 2.23
C ARG A 905 31.30 27.74 2.34
N GLU A 906 30.16 28.12 2.91
CA GLU A 906 28.95 27.28 3.06
C GLU A 906 29.29 25.92 3.71
N VAL A 907 29.95 25.96 4.86
CA VAL A 907 30.46 24.75 5.49
C VAL A 907 29.44 24.17 6.48
N PRO A 908 28.87 23.00 6.21
CA PRO A 908 28.00 22.35 7.16
C PRO A 908 28.79 21.85 8.36
N PHE A 909 28.23 21.99 9.55
CA PHE A 909 28.82 21.49 10.79
C PHE A 909 27.79 20.82 11.69
N SER A 910 28.29 20.00 12.61
CA SER A 910 27.55 19.42 13.72
C SER A 910 28.35 19.58 14.99
N LEU A 911 27.70 20.09 16.04
CA LEU A 911 28.29 20.38 17.35
C LEU A 911 27.48 19.67 18.42
N LEU A 912 28.15 18.89 19.25
CA LEU A 912 27.53 18.22 20.40
C LEU A 912 27.76 19.05 21.66
N LEU A 913 26.67 19.54 22.26
CA LEU A 913 26.71 20.33 23.49
C LEU A 913 26.01 19.59 24.64
N PRO A 914 26.45 19.78 25.91
CA PRO A 914 25.66 19.32 27.03
C PRO A 914 24.26 19.92 27.01
N ALA A 915 23.25 19.09 27.28
CA ALA A 915 21.84 19.52 27.16
C ALA A 915 21.48 20.61 28.18
N GLU A 916 22.13 20.62 29.32
CA GLU A 916 22.00 21.67 30.34
C GLU A 916 22.40 23.07 29.87
N THR A 917 23.21 23.17 28.82
CA THR A 917 23.63 24.46 28.22
C THR A 917 22.48 25.14 27.49
N ILE A 918 21.51 24.34 27.03
CA ILE A 918 20.41 24.79 26.16
C ILE A 918 19.07 24.74 26.89
N PHE A 919 18.83 23.70 27.71
CA PHE A 919 17.54 23.44 28.32
C PHE A 919 17.58 23.60 29.84
N GLU A 920 16.62 24.34 30.39
CA GLU A 920 16.44 24.52 31.83
C GLU A 920 15.91 23.23 32.49
N GLY A 921 16.42 22.89 33.67
CA GLY A 921 15.98 21.76 34.51
C GLY A 921 16.60 20.42 34.18
N ILE A 922 17.48 20.32 33.20
CA ILE A 922 18.37 19.16 33.01
C ILE A 922 19.53 19.27 33.98
N ARG A 923 19.86 18.17 34.67
CA ARG A 923 20.93 18.19 35.71
C ARG A 923 22.28 17.91 35.04
N PRO A 924 23.35 18.57 35.48
CA PRO A 924 24.71 18.34 34.99
C PRO A 924 25.18 16.87 35.11
N THR A 925 24.54 16.10 35.98
CA THR A 925 24.85 14.69 36.24
C THR A 925 24.20 13.70 35.26
N ASP A 926 23.28 14.15 34.38
CA ASP A 926 22.47 13.28 33.54
C ASP A 926 23.22 12.88 32.25
N ASP A 927 24.39 13.50 31.98
CA ASP A 927 25.22 13.26 30.77
C ASP A 927 24.48 13.32 29.43
N ASP A 928 23.39 14.09 29.40
CA ASP A 928 22.58 14.30 28.23
C ASP A 928 23.21 15.34 27.29
N HIS A 929 23.19 15.07 26.00
CA HIS A 929 23.76 15.95 24.99
C HIS A 929 22.74 16.27 23.89
N VAL A 930 22.89 17.45 23.30
CA VAL A 930 22.09 17.91 22.16
C VAL A 930 22.99 18.11 20.96
N LEU A 931 22.61 17.52 19.84
CA LEU A 931 23.29 17.71 18.57
C LEU A 931 22.75 18.95 17.87
N ILE A 932 23.61 19.94 17.66
CA ILE A 932 23.29 21.16 16.91
C ILE A 932 23.95 21.07 15.54
N HIS A 933 23.22 21.38 14.52
CA HIS A 933 23.71 21.44 13.16
C HIS A 933 23.44 22.79 12.53
N GLY A 934 24.26 23.18 11.57
CA GLY A 934 24.11 24.44 10.85
C GLY A 934 25.05 24.52 9.68
N ILE A 935 24.99 25.64 9.00
CA ILE A 935 25.89 25.97 7.90
C ILE A 935 26.55 27.31 8.26
N MET A 936 27.87 27.42 8.20
CA MET A 936 28.62 28.64 8.36
C MET A 936 28.84 29.28 6.99
N ASP A 937 28.62 30.58 6.86
CA ASP A 937 28.84 31.27 5.58
C ASP A 937 30.29 31.16 5.11
N GLY A 938 31.23 31.26 6.06
CA GLY A 938 32.61 30.95 5.73
C GLY A 938 33.64 31.18 6.83
N TYR A 939 34.84 30.64 6.60
CA TYR A 939 36.01 30.89 7.42
C TYR A 939 37.31 30.83 6.58
N LEU A 940 38.35 31.53 7.06
CA LEU A 940 39.69 31.49 6.53
C LEU A 940 40.64 30.89 7.56
N LEU A 941 41.41 29.88 7.16
CA LEU A 941 42.46 29.27 7.97
C LEU A 941 43.82 29.90 7.66
N THR A 942 44.41 30.56 8.64
CA THR A 942 45.76 31.13 8.54
C THR A 942 46.72 30.45 9.49
N ASP A 943 48.00 30.78 9.44
CA ASP A 943 49.00 30.26 10.41
C ASP A 943 48.75 30.85 11.81
N ASP A 944 48.22 32.03 11.92
CA ASP A 944 47.96 32.76 13.16
C ASP A 944 46.58 32.39 13.81
N GLY A 945 45.73 31.63 13.15
CA GLY A 945 44.39 31.25 13.63
C GLY A 945 43.33 31.14 12.57
N CYS A 946 42.09 31.15 12.98
CA CYS A 946 40.89 31.05 12.12
C CYS A 946 40.10 32.35 12.18
N TYR A 947 39.76 32.87 11.00
CA TYR A 947 38.89 34.05 10.82
C TYR A 947 37.49 33.54 10.40
N LEU A 948 36.52 33.67 11.30
CA LEU A 948 35.12 33.32 11.03
C LEU A 948 34.38 34.55 10.50
N PHE A 949 33.57 34.36 9.46
CA PHE A 949 32.75 35.45 8.93
C PHE A 949 31.38 34.97 8.51
N ASP A 950 30.37 35.83 8.64
CA ASP A 950 28.98 35.55 8.37
C ASP A 950 28.34 36.82 7.75
N TYR A 951 27.40 36.61 6.79
CA TYR A 951 26.77 37.70 6.05
C TYR A 951 25.37 37.99 6.59
N LYS A 952 25.02 39.28 6.76
CA LYS A 952 23.69 39.66 7.26
C LYS A 952 23.05 40.74 6.38
N THR A 953 21.76 40.55 6.10
CA THR A 953 20.94 41.43 5.27
C THR A 953 19.99 42.30 6.09
N ASP A 954 20.16 42.36 7.40
CA ASP A 954 19.34 43.17 8.28
C ASP A 954 19.34 44.63 7.86
N PHE A 955 18.17 45.27 7.92
CA PHE A 955 18.06 46.68 7.66
C PHE A 955 18.67 47.47 8.82
N ILE A 956 19.60 48.37 8.48
CA ILE A 956 20.23 49.31 9.39
C ILE A 956 19.63 50.71 9.16
N ASP A 957 19.01 51.25 10.19
CA ASP A 957 18.44 52.60 10.10
C ASP A 957 19.56 53.66 9.98
N PRO A 958 19.62 54.42 8.91
CA PRO A 958 20.64 55.46 8.74
C PRO A 958 20.58 56.58 9.78
N SER A 959 19.45 56.76 10.44
CA SER A 959 19.28 57.82 11.45
C SER A 959 19.87 57.48 12.82
N ASP A 960 20.15 56.16 13.07
CA ASP A 960 20.69 55.65 14.33
C ASP A 960 21.62 54.44 14.08
N GLN A 961 22.60 54.64 13.19
CA GLN A 961 23.44 53.56 12.64
C GLN A 961 24.24 52.84 13.71
N GLU A 962 24.93 53.55 14.63
CA GLU A 962 25.73 52.92 15.68
C GLU A 962 24.92 52.05 16.61
N ALA A 963 23.76 52.50 17.09
CA ALA A 963 22.93 51.73 17.95
C ALA A 963 22.24 50.57 17.22
N ALA A 964 21.95 50.72 15.90
CA ALA A 964 21.43 49.64 15.08
C ALA A 964 22.48 48.53 14.87
N ILE A 965 23.75 48.87 14.64
CA ILE A 965 24.86 47.93 14.54
C ILE A 965 25.05 47.16 15.85
N GLU A 966 25.04 47.85 16.98
CA GLU A 966 25.15 47.16 18.30
C GLU A 966 23.99 46.23 18.60
N ARG A 967 22.77 46.57 18.18
CA ARG A 967 21.63 45.66 18.25
C ARG A 967 21.84 44.39 17.39
N VAL A 968 22.39 44.55 16.18
CA VAL A 968 22.69 43.42 15.29
C VAL A 968 23.82 42.57 15.87
N LYS A 969 24.89 43.16 16.38
CA LYS A 969 25.95 42.41 17.08
C LYS A 969 25.40 41.57 18.20
N THR A 970 24.58 42.14 19.08
CA THR A 970 23.96 41.47 20.19
C THR A 970 23.04 40.33 19.73
N ARG A 971 22.26 40.55 18.68
CA ARG A 971 21.35 39.56 18.10
C ARG A 971 22.06 38.31 17.56
N TYR A 972 23.23 38.50 16.94
CA TYR A 972 23.96 37.42 16.28
C TYR A 972 25.16 36.88 17.06
N ALA A 973 25.48 37.45 18.21
CA ALA A 973 26.61 36.98 19.04
C ALA A 973 26.49 35.49 19.42
N GLY A 974 25.31 35.01 19.81
CA GLY A 974 25.08 33.61 20.15
C GLY A 974 25.28 32.66 18.96
N GLN A 975 24.84 33.05 17.76
CA GLN A 975 25.07 32.30 16.52
C GLN A 975 26.57 32.19 16.20
N ILE A 976 27.26 33.31 16.26
CA ILE A 976 28.71 33.38 15.98
C ILE A 976 29.50 32.59 17.04
N ASN A 977 29.08 32.59 18.31
CA ASN A 977 29.69 31.82 19.35
C ASN A 977 29.51 30.31 19.15
N LEU A 978 28.34 29.86 18.71
CA LEU A 978 28.10 28.45 18.29
C LEU A 978 28.99 28.02 17.13
N TYR A 979 29.11 28.88 16.11
CA TYR A 979 30.01 28.65 14.97
C TYR A 979 31.49 28.60 15.41
N SER A 980 31.88 29.50 16.28
CA SER A 980 33.24 29.53 16.85
C SER A 980 33.54 28.27 17.67
N ALA A 981 32.60 27.82 18.49
CA ALA A 981 32.73 26.58 19.26
C ALA A 981 32.88 25.37 18.34
N ALA A 982 32.07 25.29 17.28
CA ALA A 982 32.17 24.23 16.29
C ALA A 982 33.51 24.25 15.54
N LEU A 983 33.96 25.39 15.11
CA LEU A 983 35.24 25.55 14.42
C LEU A 983 36.44 25.19 15.31
N ASN A 984 36.44 25.60 16.56
CA ASN A 984 37.48 25.24 17.51
C ASN A 984 37.64 23.71 17.68
N GLN A 985 36.51 22.96 17.57
CA GLN A 985 36.55 21.51 17.60
C GLN A 985 36.99 20.88 16.28
N ILE A 986 36.57 21.44 15.14
CA ILE A 986 36.81 20.92 13.80
C ILE A 986 38.19 21.28 13.28
N ALA A 987 38.58 22.55 13.36
CA ALA A 987 39.81 23.07 12.74
C ALA A 987 41.07 22.83 13.61
N GLN A 988 40.94 22.48 14.86
CA GLN A 988 42.02 22.34 15.83
C GLN A 988 42.92 23.59 15.93
N LYS A 989 42.42 24.73 15.53
CA LYS A 989 43.03 26.04 15.63
C LYS A 989 42.03 27.00 16.25
N PRO A 990 42.45 27.93 17.13
CA PRO A 990 41.54 28.88 17.76
C PRO A 990 40.96 29.87 16.74
N VAL A 991 39.68 30.18 16.90
CA VAL A 991 39.05 31.29 16.19
C VAL A 991 39.57 32.58 16.81
N THR A 992 40.37 33.34 16.06
CA THR A 992 41.03 34.56 16.51
C THR A 992 40.22 35.81 16.21
N HIS A 993 39.45 35.80 15.11
CA HIS A 993 38.61 36.92 14.70
C HIS A 993 37.21 36.41 14.27
N LYS A 994 36.19 37.18 14.63
CA LYS A 994 34.79 36.87 14.31
C LYS A 994 34.17 38.12 13.66
N TYR A 995 33.69 37.95 12.43
CA TYR A 995 33.18 39.08 11.64
C TYR A 995 31.74 38.87 11.21
N LEU A 996 30.95 39.95 11.25
CA LEU A 996 29.70 40.08 10.51
C LEU A 996 29.89 41.10 9.39
N TYR A 997 29.49 40.76 8.20
CA TYR A 997 29.39 41.67 7.10
C TYR A 997 27.95 42.09 6.87
N LEU A 998 27.64 43.38 7.10
CA LEU A 998 26.32 43.98 6.98
C LEU A 998 26.08 44.40 5.52
N LEU A 999 25.43 43.49 4.76
CA LEU A 999 25.19 43.66 3.32
C LEU A 999 24.33 44.88 2.99
N SER A 1000 23.47 45.33 3.92
CA SER A 1000 22.62 46.51 3.71
C SER A 1000 23.38 47.82 3.65
N ILE A 1001 24.52 47.96 4.33
CA ILE A 1001 25.34 49.17 4.41
C ILE A 1001 26.78 48.97 3.89
N GLY A 1002 27.19 47.73 3.60
CA GLY A 1002 28.53 47.41 3.11
C GLY A 1002 29.62 47.57 4.16
N GLU A 1003 29.36 47.29 5.44
CA GLU A 1003 30.29 47.48 6.56
C GLU A 1003 30.69 46.15 7.21
N LEU A 1004 31.99 45.97 7.48
CA LEU A 1004 32.55 44.84 8.21
C LEU A 1004 32.62 45.15 9.70
N VAL A 1005 32.02 44.33 10.52
CA VAL A 1005 31.92 44.54 11.96
C VAL A 1005 32.52 43.38 12.71
N GLU A 1006 33.45 43.63 13.63
CA GLU A 1006 34.04 42.58 14.48
C GLU A 1006 33.18 42.36 15.72
N ILE A 1007 33.02 41.06 16.08
CA ILE A 1007 32.35 40.62 17.31
C ILE A 1007 33.42 40.05 18.25
N ASN A 1008 33.42 40.52 19.46
CA ASN A 1008 34.37 40.11 20.50
C ASN A 1008 34.08 38.66 21.02
#